data_a2d0cbeadb3dd66157d0ff65ece30cde
#
_entry.id   a2d0cbeadb3dd66157d0ff65ece30cde
#
_cell.length_a   1.000
_cell.length_b   1.000
_cell.length_c   1.000
_cell.angle_alpha   90.00
_cell.angle_beta   90.00
_cell.angle_gamma   90.00
#
_symmetry.space_group_name_H-M   'P 1'
#
loop_
_entity.id
_entity.type
_entity.pdbx_description
1 polymer ?
#
loop_
_entity_poly.entity_id
_entity_poly.type
_entity_poly.pdbx_seq_one_letter_code
_entity_poly.pdbx_strand_id
1 'polypeptide(L)'
;MDKMLPSNIEAERAVLGSVLLNRDAVIAIAAWLQPDDFYTEQHAWIYEAMLHCYNNRVPPDTRTVSDELRRKERLDPIGGLPYLLTLVDTVPSSYHIEYYAQIVQRTALLRKLISAGGQIARIGYDESQDIEATFDKAETALFEVSQRRTTQDFVHIGQVIDTYYEQINYLQEHRGEVVGVPTGLRDLDEVTGGLQRSDLIILAARPAVGKCLTAHTLIDDPATGERVTIEHYVKQQRPTVLSMSQDGVVQPAMIAHWIDSGVQPCFRVRTRSGREVEVTAKHPFFTVGGWMPLRELTVGTQIGVPRQLPVFGQSTMSLELVRLLAYYIAEGGLTGTSPGFTNTDPVIVEDFTTIIARFFPTCAVRQHGISYFASRPGRGGIPTPNPVYTWLETFGLKGKLARDKFFPSCVWTWPRDHLAEFIRVLMSCDGSIYLSIGRQRIEFTVAAPQLAADLHHAFVRFGIVAKLCQTSHGAWRVAVTEPQSIRRYQQEIGWIGEKAHRFVDLPIPVTKRGSNLGHPPQATWQLVCAAAQQQGLAMVELARRSGETTSAGKYGGYNPHLQRSIPRARLSGYANVLNNQQLRAIAGPDVYWDEIIEITPIGSHQVYDLTVPEGANFVAQDIFVHNTSFAMSVAHGVAKAGNGIVGIFSLEMSRDQLVQRMLAMETGIDTHKLRTGHIRDNELQLVMEAMGRLASLPVYIEDTAGMSIMEVRSKARRLQSRVGIDLLVIDYLQLMQGRGRENRVQEVGEISRGLKALARELNIPVIALSQLSRAVEGRTSHVPMLSDLRESGSIEQDADIVMFIYRDELYNPESDKKGIAEIHIAKHRNGPVAVVPMRFEASTTKFSNLTYRTPEGY
;
A
#
# COMPACT_ATOMS: atom_id res chain seq x y z
N MET A 1 49.32 6.55 22.33
CA MET A 1 49.41 5.55 23.39
C MET A 1 48.75 4.28 22.87
N ASP A 2 49.58 3.30 22.47
CA ASP A 2 49.08 1.97 22.11
C ASP A 2 48.54 1.31 23.38
N LYS A 3 47.23 1.32 23.53
CA LYS A 3 46.56 0.59 24.62
C LYS A 3 46.66 -0.91 24.29
N MET A 4 47.30 -1.67 25.15
CA MET A 4 47.31 -3.14 25.05
C MET A 4 45.85 -3.66 25.03
N LEU A 5 45.59 -4.66 24.20
CA LEU A 5 44.24 -5.29 24.14
C LEU A 5 43.94 -5.95 25.52
N PRO A 6 42.68 -5.87 25.95
CA PRO A 6 42.25 -6.50 27.20
C PRO A 6 42.55 -7.98 27.22
N SER A 7 43.31 -8.43 28.20
CA SER A 7 43.71 -9.83 28.38
C SER A 7 43.94 -10.11 29.88
N ASN A 8 43.77 -11.38 30.25
CA ASN A 8 44.15 -11.88 31.60
C ASN A 8 44.72 -13.29 31.45
N ILE A 9 46.07 -13.30 31.23
CA ILE A 9 46.82 -14.53 31.00
C ILE A 9 46.78 -15.45 32.23
N GLU A 10 46.71 -14.91 33.45
CA GLU A 10 46.64 -15.72 34.66
C GLU A 10 45.27 -16.45 34.74
N ALA A 11 44.18 -15.79 34.40
CA ALA A 11 42.87 -16.44 34.31
C ALA A 11 42.80 -17.53 33.20
N GLU A 12 43.46 -17.30 32.05
CA GLU A 12 43.56 -18.31 31.01
C GLU A 12 44.31 -19.56 31.49
N ARG A 13 45.45 -19.37 32.15
CA ARG A 13 46.22 -20.49 32.73
C ARG A 13 45.42 -21.20 33.79
N ALA A 14 44.66 -20.46 34.62
CA ALA A 14 43.83 -21.05 35.64
C ALA A 14 42.68 -21.91 35.09
N VAL A 15 42.04 -21.46 34.00
CA VAL A 15 41.04 -22.28 33.28
C VAL A 15 41.66 -23.57 32.77
N LEU A 16 42.78 -23.51 32.01
CA LEU A 16 43.43 -24.67 31.41
C LEU A 16 43.95 -25.62 32.48
N GLY A 17 44.62 -25.09 33.52
CA GLY A 17 45.10 -25.86 34.65
C GLY A 17 43.97 -26.56 35.42
N SER A 18 42.84 -25.90 35.61
CA SER A 18 41.65 -26.48 36.27
C SER A 18 41.10 -27.69 35.52
N VAL A 19 41.02 -27.64 34.18
CA VAL A 19 40.59 -28.77 33.35
C VAL A 19 41.58 -29.93 33.43
N LEU A 20 42.91 -29.66 33.37
CA LEU A 20 43.95 -30.69 33.47
C LEU A 20 44.00 -31.33 34.85
N LEU A 21 43.66 -30.55 35.91
CA LEU A 21 43.63 -31.04 37.29
C LEU A 21 42.38 -31.88 37.56
N ASN A 22 41.24 -31.46 37.02
CA ASN A 22 39.97 -32.17 37.16
C ASN A 22 39.24 -32.17 35.79
N ARG A 23 39.25 -33.33 35.15
CA ARG A 23 38.67 -33.56 33.81
C ARG A 23 37.19 -33.22 33.68
N ASP A 24 36.44 -33.33 34.80
CA ASP A 24 35.01 -33.02 34.78
C ASP A 24 34.72 -31.52 34.86
N ALA A 25 35.71 -30.70 35.24
CA ALA A 25 35.58 -29.25 35.31
C ALA A 25 35.28 -28.62 33.93
N VAL A 26 35.67 -29.27 32.82
CA VAL A 26 35.36 -28.77 31.46
C VAL A 26 33.85 -28.70 31.19
N ILE A 27 33.05 -29.56 31.83
CA ILE A 27 31.61 -29.61 31.64
C ILE A 27 30.95 -28.27 31.93
N ALA A 28 31.39 -27.56 32.98
CA ALA A 28 30.83 -26.29 33.44
C ALA A 28 31.08 -25.12 32.44
N ILE A 29 32.10 -25.25 31.56
CA ILE A 29 32.54 -24.15 30.69
C ILE A 29 32.45 -24.47 29.18
N ALA A 30 32.39 -25.76 28.81
CA ALA A 30 32.42 -26.19 27.41
C ALA A 30 31.28 -25.66 26.56
N ALA A 31 30.11 -25.37 27.17
CA ALA A 31 28.92 -24.90 26.46
C ALA A 31 29.04 -23.45 25.96
N TRP A 32 29.83 -22.61 26.64
CA TRP A 32 29.82 -21.17 26.40
C TRP A 32 31.19 -20.54 26.17
N LEU A 33 32.27 -21.10 26.69
CA LEU A 33 33.64 -20.65 26.44
C LEU A 33 34.16 -21.27 25.13
N GLN A 34 34.74 -20.44 24.25
CA GLN A 34 35.26 -20.90 22.96
C GLN A 34 36.78 -20.71 22.89
N PRO A 35 37.52 -21.49 22.04
CA PRO A 35 38.95 -21.32 21.85
C PRO A 35 39.32 -19.89 21.46
N ASP A 36 38.55 -19.21 20.63
CA ASP A 36 38.74 -17.81 20.19
C ASP A 36 38.61 -16.79 21.32
N ASP A 37 38.14 -17.20 22.52
CA ASP A 37 38.02 -16.31 23.66
C ASP A 37 39.36 -16.17 24.42
N PHE A 38 40.33 -17.02 24.14
CA PHE A 38 41.66 -16.88 24.69
C PHE A 38 42.46 -15.83 23.93
N TYR A 39 43.26 -15.04 24.66
CA TYR A 39 44.14 -14.01 24.08
C TYR A 39 45.40 -14.64 23.51
N THR A 40 45.97 -15.66 24.23
CA THR A 40 47.19 -16.36 23.84
C THR A 40 46.83 -17.49 22.89
N GLU A 41 47.35 -17.45 21.69
CA GLU A 41 47.08 -18.47 20.65
C GLU A 41 47.42 -19.92 21.14
N GLN A 42 48.48 -20.07 21.90
CA GLN A 42 48.88 -21.33 22.53
C GLN A 42 47.76 -21.84 23.49
N HIS A 43 47.17 -20.97 24.28
CA HIS A 43 46.08 -21.33 25.19
C HIS A 43 44.80 -21.71 24.42
N ALA A 44 44.50 -21.00 23.32
CA ALA A 44 43.40 -21.35 22.43
C ALA A 44 43.58 -22.77 21.85
N TRP A 45 44.79 -23.13 21.39
CA TRP A 45 45.09 -24.50 20.89
C TRP A 45 44.92 -25.55 21.96
N ILE A 46 45.40 -25.30 23.18
CA ILE A 46 45.25 -26.23 24.31
C ILE A 46 43.75 -26.43 24.63
N TYR A 47 42.98 -25.35 24.71
CA TYR A 47 41.57 -25.44 24.99
C TYR A 47 40.79 -26.13 23.84
N GLU A 48 41.15 -25.88 22.60
CA GLU A 48 40.63 -26.58 21.42
C GLU A 48 40.87 -28.11 21.51
N ALA A 49 42.08 -28.53 21.93
CA ALA A 49 42.40 -29.93 22.13
C ALA A 49 41.60 -30.55 23.29
N MET A 50 41.39 -29.80 24.40
CA MET A 50 40.54 -30.20 25.52
C MET A 50 39.09 -30.41 25.11
N LEU A 51 38.53 -29.48 24.36
CA LEU A 51 37.15 -29.60 23.82
C LEU A 51 37.03 -30.76 22.82
N HIS A 52 38.03 -30.97 21.98
CA HIS A 52 38.06 -32.11 21.07
C HIS A 52 38.04 -33.44 21.85
N CYS A 53 38.81 -33.57 22.90
CA CYS A 53 38.81 -34.77 23.77
C CYS A 53 37.46 -34.94 24.41
N TYR A 54 36.88 -33.87 25.00
CA TYR A 54 35.57 -33.88 25.66
C TYR A 54 34.46 -34.31 24.69
N ASN A 55 34.39 -33.73 23.48
CA ASN A 55 33.39 -34.05 22.49
C ASN A 55 33.47 -35.49 21.98
N ASN A 56 34.66 -36.07 21.97
CA ASN A 56 34.89 -37.48 21.60
C ASN A 56 34.81 -38.43 22.80
N ARG A 57 34.31 -37.95 23.97
CA ARG A 57 34.20 -38.72 25.20
C ARG A 57 35.51 -39.31 25.72
N VAL A 58 36.60 -38.64 25.40
CA VAL A 58 37.93 -38.94 25.93
C VAL A 58 38.22 -37.97 27.07
N PRO A 59 38.63 -38.42 28.26
CA PRO A 59 38.98 -37.53 29.36
C PRO A 59 40.10 -36.55 28.98
N PRO A 60 39.89 -35.21 29.13
CA PRO A 60 40.88 -34.20 28.79
C PRO A 60 41.96 -34.06 29.88
N ASP A 61 42.84 -35.05 30.02
CA ASP A 61 43.95 -35.02 30.91
C ASP A 61 45.26 -34.62 30.18
N THR A 62 46.37 -34.43 30.92
CA THR A 62 47.67 -34.02 30.35
C THR A 62 48.18 -34.94 29.26
N ARG A 63 47.88 -36.25 29.32
CA ARG A 63 48.31 -37.22 28.34
C ARG A 63 47.51 -37.18 27.06
N THR A 64 46.19 -37.21 27.19
CA THR A 64 45.23 -37.18 26.05
C THR A 64 45.29 -35.86 25.30
N VAL A 65 45.36 -34.73 26.01
CA VAL A 65 45.53 -33.37 25.42
C VAL A 65 46.90 -33.27 24.72
N SER A 66 47.99 -33.81 25.32
CA SER A 66 49.32 -33.83 24.67
C SER A 66 49.30 -34.63 23.37
N ASP A 67 48.65 -35.80 23.36
CA ASP A 67 48.59 -36.65 22.16
C ASP A 67 47.74 -35.96 21.04
N GLU A 68 46.63 -35.27 21.40
CA GLU A 68 45.84 -34.50 20.43
C GLU A 68 46.61 -33.31 19.87
N LEU A 69 47.33 -32.57 20.71
CA LEU A 69 48.23 -31.48 20.28
C LEU A 69 49.37 -31.99 19.40
N ARG A 70 49.93 -33.16 19.68
CA ARG A 70 50.95 -33.79 18.83
C ARG A 70 50.37 -34.18 17.49
N ARG A 71 49.18 -34.76 17.45
CA ARG A 71 48.45 -35.09 16.22
C ARG A 71 48.24 -33.88 15.30
N LYS A 72 48.05 -32.69 15.90
CA LYS A 72 47.85 -31.41 15.20
C LYS A 72 49.19 -30.67 14.96
N GLU A 73 50.36 -31.24 15.27
CA GLU A 73 51.69 -30.64 15.18
C GLU A 73 51.84 -29.34 15.99
N ARG A 74 51.06 -29.20 17.10
CA ARG A 74 51.04 -28.00 17.95
C ARG A 74 51.68 -28.19 19.32
N LEU A 75 52.16 -29.38 19.64
CA LEU A 75 52.76 -29.69 20.95
C LEU A 75 54.06 -28.95 21.23
N ASP A 76 54.99 -28.93 20.25
CA ASP A 76 56.27 -28.25 20.40
C ASP A 76 56.12 -26.71 20.45
N PRO A 77 55.28 -26.07 19.59
CA PRO A 77 55.02 -24.64 19.66
C PRO A 77 54.46 -24.14 21.00
N ILE A 78 53.72 -24.96 21.74
CA ILE A 78 53.21 -24.54 23.06
C ILE A 78 54.24 -24.71 24.22
N GLY A 79 55.39 -25.28 23.96
CA GLY A 79 56.41 -25.56 24.98
C GLY A 79 56.41 -27.02 25.49
N GLY A 80 55.77 -27.91 24.76
CA GLY A 80 55.73 -29.35 25.02
C GLY A 80 54.95 -29.76 26.28
N LEU A 81 55.19 -31.03 26.71
CA LEU A 81 54.56 -31.56 27.91
C LEU A 81 54.91 -30.78 29.20
N PRO A 82 56.15 -30.25 29.37
CA PRO A 82 56.50 -29.42 30.53
C PRO A 82 55.58 -28.24 30.73
N TYR A 83 55.13 -27.58 29.66
CA TYR A 83 54.20 -26.45 29.79
C TYR A 83 52.82 -26.87 30.30
N LEU A 84 52.33 -28.02 29.82
CA LEU A 84 51.04 -28.57 30.32
C LEU A 84 51.08 -28.91 31.81
N LEU A 85 52.23 -29.41 32.29
CA LEU A 85 52.46 -29.69 33.73
C LEU A 85 52.54 -28.41 34.53
N THR A 86 53.18 -27.35 34.01
CA THR A 86 53.23 -26.04 34.64
C THR A 86 51.83 -25.44 34.82
N LEU A 87 50.92 -25.66 33.87
CA LEU A 87 49.55 -25.19 33.99
C LEU A 87 48.77 -25.86 35.13
N VAL A 88 49.06 -27.16 35.39
CA VAL A 88 48.48 -27.90 36.53
C VAL A 88 48.98 -27.33 37.85
N ASP A 89 50.29 -27.04 37.93
CA ASP A 89 50.91 -26.51 39.18
C ASP A 89 50.52 -25.08 39.51
N THR A 90 49.92 -24.34 38.52
CA THR A 90 49.52 -22.96 38.68
C THR A 90 48.22 -22.84 39.46
N VAL A 91 47.40 -23.92 39.51
CA VAL A 91 46.02 -23.86 40.08
C VAL A 91 45.94 -24.74 41.34
N PRO A 92 45.68 -24.19 42.49
CA PRO A 92 45.56 -24.97 43.74
C PRO A 92 44.23 -25.79 43.84
N SER A 93 43.20 -25.43 43.09
CA SER A 93 41.90 -26.11 43.06
C SER A 93 41.11 -25.81 41.78
N SER A 94 40.41 -26.80 41.25
CA SER A 94 39.55 -26.67 40.07
C SER A 94 38.15 -26.08 40.41
N TYR A 95 37.91 -25.78 41.70
CA TYR A 95 36.56 -25.38 42.18
C TYR A 95 36.06 -24.05 41.60
N HIS A 96 36.95 -23.13 41.25
CA HIS A 96 36.60 -21.79 40.76
C HIS A 96 36.74 -21.64 39.23
N ILE A 97 36.70 -22.71 38.46
CA ILE A 97 36.91 -22.67 37.01
C ILE A 97 35.95 -21.71 36.31
N GLU A 98 34.67 -21.71 36.71
CA GLU A 98 33.66 -20.83 36.10
C GLU A 98 34.01 -19.34 36.26
N TYR A 99 34.50 -18.97 37.45
CA TYR A 99 34.93 -17.60 37.73
C TYR A 99 36.08 -17.15 36.84
N TYR A 100 37.10 -18.03 36.68
CA TYR A 100 38.22 -17.73 35.79
C TYR A 100 37.78 -17.70 34.31
N ALA A 101 36.92 -18.60 33.91
CA ALA A 101 36.36 -18.63 32.56
C ALA A 101 35.51 -17.38 32.25
N GLN A 102 34.73 -16.85 33.22
CA GLN A 102 34.01 -15.57 33.07
C GLN A 102 34.97 -14.39 32.87
N ILE A 103 36.11 -14.36 33.51
CA ILE A 103 37.16 -13.33 33.30
C ILE A 103 37.69 -13.42 31.86
N VAL A 104 38.00 -14.62 31.38
CA VAL A 104 38.48 -14.85 30.02
C VAL A 104 37.42 -14.41 29.01
N GLN A 105 36.16 -14.81 29.19
CA GLN A 105 35.04 -14.41 28.32
C GLN A 105 34.84 -12.89 28.31
N ARG A 106 34.87 -12.23 29.49
CA ARG A 106 34.74 -10.77 29.59
C ARG A 106 35.82 -10.05 28.80
N THR A 107 37.10 -10.47 28.94
CA THR A 107 38.21 -9.87 28.20
C THR A 107 38.09 -10.13 26.69
N ALA A 108 37.63 -11.29 26.28
CA ALA A 108 37.31 -11.62 24.89
C ALA A 108 36.23 -10.74 24.30
N LEU A 109 35.12 -10.52 25.02
CA LEU A 109 34.04 -9.61 24.61
C LEU A 109 34.54 -8.17 24.42
N LEU A 110 35.42 -7.69 25.28
CA LEU A 110 36.04 -6.37 25.13
C LEU A 110 36.92 -6.29 23.87
N ARG A 111 37.68 -7.34 23.54
CA ARG A 111 38.46 -7.42 22.30
C ARG A 111 37.57 -7.43 21.06
N LYS A 112 36.48 -8.19 21.08
CA LYS A 112 35.51 -8.27 19.98
C LYS A 112 34.84 -6.91 19.78
N LEU A 113 34.49 -6.17 20.86
CA LEU A 113 33.99 -4.80 20.78
C LEU A 113 35.00 -3.83 20.15
N ILE A 114 36.28 -3.94 20.52
CA ILE A 114 37.34 -3.12 19.93
C ILE A 114 37.49 -3.42 18.43
N SER A 115 37.47 -4.71 18.06
CA SER A 115 37.55 -5.15 16.66
C SER A 115 36.34 -4.64 15.86
N ALA A 116 35.13 -4.79 16.38
CA ALA A 116 33.91 -4.28 15.74
C ALA A 116 33.96 -2.73 15.60
N GLY A 117 34.43 -2.00 16.61
CA GLY A 117 34.68 -0.56 16.52
C GLY A 117 35.67 -0.20 15.40
N GLY A 118 36.73 -0.99 15.23
CA GLY A 118 37.70 -0.81 14.15
C GLY A 118 37.10 -1.13 12.76
N GLN A 119 36.20 -2.10 12.68
CA GLN A 119 35.47 -2.40 11.44
C GLN A 119 34.48 -1.28 11.10
N ILE A 120 33.74 -0.78 12.09
CA ILE A 120 32.79 0.34 11.92
C ILE A 120 33.54 1.60 11.48
N ALA A 121 34.70 1.89 12.06
CA ALA A 121 35.51 3.02 11.64
C ALA A 121 35.97 2.88 10.18
N ARG A 122 36.44 1.67 9.76
CA ARG A 122 36.82 1.41 8.36
C ARG A 122 35.64 1.56 7.39
N ILE A 123 34.45 1.08 7.77
CA ILE A 123 33.24 1.23 6.97
C ILE A 123 32.88 2.72 6.82
N GLY A 124 33.05 3.54 7.88
CA GLY A 124 32.81 4.98 7.84
C GLY A 124 33.81 5.80 7.01
N TYR A 125 35.01 5.25 6.72
CA TYR A 125 35.99 5.89 5.82
C TYR A 125 35.81 5.50 4.36
N ASP A 126 34.90 4.58 4.03
CA ASP A 126 34.63 4.13 2.64
C ASP A 126 33.54 5.01 2.01
N GLU A 127 33.95 6.12 1.40
CA GLU A 127 33.08 7.09 0.74
C GLU A 127 32.39 6.53 -0.54
N SER A 128 32.73 5.34 -1.01
CA SER A 128 32.23 4.76 -2.27
C SER A 128 30.85 4.08 -2.13
N GLN A 129 30.35 3.88 -0.92
CA GLN A 129 29.12 3.14 -0.63
C GLN A 129 27.95 4.07 -0.31
N ASP A 130 26.73 3.59 -0.61
CA ASP A 130 25.50 4.27 -0.19
C ASP A 130 25.43 4.34 1.35
N ILE A 131 24.94 5.48 1.85
CA ILE A 131 24.95 5.80 3.27
C ILE A 131 24.10 4.81 4.10
N GLU A 132 22.97 4.36 3.53
CA GLU A 132 22.09 3.36 4.17
C GLU A 132 22.76 1.99 4.27
N ALA A 133 23.41 1.53 3.19
CA ALA A 133 24.18 0.28 3.18
C ALA A 133 25.38 0.32 4.15
N THR A 134 25.95 1.50 4.37
CA THR A 134 27.03 1.75 5.33
C THR A 134 26.54 1.58 6.78
N PHE A 135 25.40 2.13 7.12
CA PHE A 135 24.77 1.97 8.43
C PHE A 135 24.38 0.52 8.72
N ASP A 136 23.79 -0.19 7.75
CA ASP A 136 23.41 -1.61 7.90
C ASP A 136 24.62 -2.51 8.21
N LYS A 137 25.76 -2.26 7.55
CA LYS A 137 27.01 -2.99 7.81
C LYS A 137 27.57 -2.68 9.20
N ALA A 138 27.50 -1.44 9.63
CA ALA A 138 27.94 -1.03 10.95
C ALA A 138 27.07 -1.64 12.07
N GLU A 139 25.74 -1.65 11.90
CA GLU A 139 24.81 -2.32 12.82
C GLU A 139 25.04 -3.84 12.86
N THR A 140 25.29 -4.47 11.69
CA THR A 140 25.57 -5.90 11.62
C THR A 140 26.86 -6.25 12.41
N ALA A 141 27.92 -5.48 12.26
CA ALA A 141 29.17 -5.69 12.99
C ALA A 141 28.99 -5.57 14.52
N LEU A 142 28.17 -4.63 14.98
CA LEU A 142 27.84 -4.48 16.41
C LEU A 142 26.93 -5.61 16.91
N PHE A 143 26.00 -6.03 16.06
CA PHE A 143 25.03 -7.09 16.37
C PHE A 143 25.69 -8.45 16.59
N GLU A 144 26.67 -8.81 15.77
CA GLU A 144 27.43 -10.06 15.92
C GLU A 144 28.09 -10.18 17.31
N VAL A 145 28.56 -9.07 17.87
CA VAL A 145 29.11 -9.03 19.22
C VAL A 145 28.02 -9.17 20.30
N SER A 146 26.83 -8.57 20.06
CA SER A 146 25.71 -8.57 21.02
C SER A 146 24.99 -9.92 21.10
N GLN A 147 24.93 -10.68 20.01
CA GLN A 147 24.17 -11.92 19.91
C GLN A 147 24.71 -13.03 20.85
N ARG A 148 26.01 -13.03 21.16
CA ARG A 148 26.63 -14.00 22.07
C ARG A 148 26.36 -13.76 23.57
N ARG A 149 25.60 -12.69 23.92
CA ARG A 149 25.26 -12.35 25.31
C ARG A 149 24.04 -13.12 25.85
N THR A 150 23.32 -13.85 25.00
CA THR A 150 22.02 -14.49 25.33
C THR A 150 22.09 -16.02 25.29
N THR A 151 23.03 -16.65 25.96
CA THR A 151 22.89 -18.04 26.35
C THR A 151 22.25 -18.05 27.73
N GLN A 152 20.93 -18.25 27.78
CA GLN A 152 20.27 -18.64 29.02
C GLN A 152 20.72 -20.07 29.34
N ASP A 153 21.33 -20.24 30.51
CA ASP A 153 21.63 -21.55 31.05
C ASP A 153 20.34 -22.36 31.34
N PHE A 154 20.48 -23.70 31.37
CA PHE A 154 19.40 -24.56 31.83
C PHE A 154 18.95 -24.13 33.24
N VAL A 155 17.69 -23.77 33.38
CA VAL A 155 17.10 -23.44 34.69
C VAL A 155 16.56 -24.72 35.33
N HIS A 156 16.92 -24.97 36.57
CA HIS A 156 16.39 -26.14 37.29
C HIS A 156 14.88 -26.00 37.47
N ILE A 157 14.15 -27.09 37.19
CA ILE A 157 12.66 -27.10 37.19
C ILE A 157 12.08 -26.58 38.53
N GLY A 158 12.78 -26.79 39.63
CA GLY A 158 12.37 -26.31 40.95
C GLY A 158 12.20 -24.80 41.01
N GLN A 159 13.12 -24.04 40.42
CA GLN A 159 13.04 -22.58 40.36
C GLN A 159 11.86 -22.09 39.50
N VAL A 160 11.54 -22.84 38.42
CA VAL A 160 10.38 -22.55 37.57
C VAL A 160 9.06 -22.87 38.34
N ILE A 161 9.03 -23.94 39.09
CA ILE A 161 7.85 -24.36 39.90
C ILE A 161 7.56 -23.31 40.97
N ASP A 162 8.55 -22.78 41.66
CA ASP A 162 8.36 -21.75 42.68
C ASP A 162 7.66 -20.51 42.11
N THR A 163 8.17 -20.00 40.95
CA THR A 163 7.57 -18.87 40.23
C THR A 163 6.15 -19.18 39.73
N TYR A 164 5.91 -20.42 39.28
CA TYR A 164 4.61 -20.86 38.78
C TYR A 164 3.60 -21.02 39.94
N TYR A 165 4.03 -21.44 41.12
CA TYR A 165 3.22 -21.54 42.32
C TYR A 165 2.75 -20.13 42.77
N GLU A 166 3.63 -19.15 42.77
CA GLU A 166 3.25 -17.76 43.06
C GLU A 166 2.19 -17.25 42.07
N GLN A 167 2.34 -17.55 40.76
CA GLN A 167 1.33 -17.22 39.75
C GLN A 167 -0.01 -17.86 39.98
N ILE A 168 -0.04 -19.15 40.35
CA ILE A 168 -1.30 -19.88 40.66
C ILE A 168 -1.96 -19.27 41.88
N ASN A 169 -1.22 -18.97 42.94
CA ASN A 169 -1.77 -18.32 44.13
C ASN A 169 -2.36 -16.96 43.83
N TYR A 170 -1.65 -16.13 43.04
CA TYR A 170 -2.15 -14.84 42.58
C TYR A 170 -3.49 -14.99 41.86
N LEU A 171 -3.61 -15.97 40.96
CA LEU A 171 -4.82 -16.23 40.17
C LEU A 171 -5.98 -16.76 41.02
N GLN A 172 -5.68 -17.51 42.07
CA GLN A 172 -6.72 -17.97 43.03
C GLN A 172 -7.29 -16.83 43.86
N GLU A 173 -6.44 -15.86 44.25
CA GLU A 173 -6.86 -14.68 45.00
C GLU A 173 -7.57 -13.65 44.10
N HIS A 174 -7.23 -13.58 42.80
CA HIS A 174 -7.78 -12.64 41.83
C HIS A 174 -8.62 -13.38 40.77
N ARG A 175 -9.59 -14.17 41.18
CA ARG A 175 -10.47 -14.91 40.27
C ARG A 175 -11.21 -13.99 39.31
N GLY A 176 -10.90 -14.11 37.99
CA GLY A 176 -11.50 -13.35 36.90
C GLY A 176 -10.57 -12.32 36.30
N GLU A 177 -9.33 -12.15 36.78
CA GLU A 177 -8.28 -11.38 36.10
C GLU A 177 -7.61 -12.22 34.99
N VAL A 178 -7.20 -11.55 33.93
CA VAL A 178 -6.57 -12.17 32.76
C VAL A 178 -5.07 -12.30 33.03
N VAL A 179 -4.49 -13.49 32.81
CA VAL A 179 -3.06 -13.78 33.07
C VAL A 179 -2.14 -13.02 32.09
N GLY A 180 -2.53 -12.97 30.82
CA GLY A 180 -1.82 -12.27 29.77
C GLY A 180 -2.18 -10.78 29.68
N VAL A 181 -1.71 -10.13 28.64
CA VAL A 181 -2.10 -8.76 28.32
C VAL A 181 -3.56 -8.73 27.87
N PRO A 182 -4.48 -8.06 28.61
CA PRO A 182 -5.90 -8.08 28.28
C PRO A 182 -6.17 -7.31 26.98
N THR A 183 -6.93 -7.91 26.07
CA THR A 183 -7.30 -7.28 24.79
C THR A 183 -8.42 -6.24 24.93
N GLY A 184 -9.12 -6.23 26.06
CA GLY A 184 -10.35 -5.47 26.28
C GLY A 184 -11.57 -6.08 25.58
N LEU A 185 -11.42 -7.24 24.96
CA LEU A 185 -12.47 -8.05 24.35
C LEU A 185 -12.67 -9.30 25.22
N ARG A 186 -13.62 -9.20 26.16
CA ARG A 186 -13.81 -10.19 27.22
C ARG A 186 -13.93 -11.63 26.67
N ASP A 187 -14.79 -11.82 25.65
CA ASP A 187 -15.03 -13.15 25.10
C ASP A 187 -13.76 -13.75 24.44
N LEU A 188 -12.85 -12.90 23.93
CA LEU A 188 -11.55 -13.32 23.41
C LEU A 188 -10.58 -13.62 24.56
N ASP A 189 -10.56 -12.77 25.58
CA ASP A 189 -9.69 -12.92 26.75
C ASP A 189 -10.04 -14.17 27.57
N GLU A 190 -11.32 -14.56 27.65
CA GLU A 190 -11.77 -15.82 28.31
C GLU A 190 -11.21 -17.06 27.59
N VAL A 191 -11.08 -17.03 26.25
CA VAL A 191 -10.56 -18.19 25.50
C VAL A 191 -9.02 -18.22 25.46
N THR A 192 -8.38 -17.05 25.37
CA THR A 192 -6.91 -16.96 25.23
C THR A 192 -6.19 -16.82 26.56
N GLY A 193 -6.90 -16.50 27.64
CA GLY A 193 -6.28 -16.06 28.91
C GLY A 193 -5.57 -14.70 28.78
N GLY A 194 -5.94 -13.87 27.78
CA GLY A 194 -5.22 -12.69 27.30
C GLY A 194 -4.05 -13.04 26.39
N LEU A 195 -3.37 -12.02 25.88
CA LEU A 195 -2.21 -12.20 25.00
C LEU A 195 -0.98 -12.57 25.84
N GLN A 196 -0.47 -13.79 25.65
CA GLN A 196 0.61 -14.32 26.48
C GLN A 196 1.96 -13.67 26.08
N ARG A 197 2.81 -13.40 27.08
CA ARG A 197 4.15 -12.89 26.84
C ARG A 197 4.98 -13.87 26.03
N SER A 198 5.85 -13.38 25.16
CA SER A 198 6.68 -14.14 24.22
C SER A 198 5.93 -14.84 23.08
N ASP A 199 4.60 -14.68 22.96
CA ASP A 199 3.83 -15.28 21.88
C ASP A 199 3.86 -14.42 20.60
N LEU A 200 3.97 -15.14 19.47
CA LEU A 200 3.70 -14.59 18.14
C LEU A 200 2.27 -14.96 17.75
N ILE A 201 1.44 -13.94 17.61
CA ILE A 201 0.02 -14.06 17.26
C ILE A 201 -0.15 -13.59 15.82
N ILE A 202 -0.61 -14.48 14.95
CA ILE A 202 -0.94 -14.14 13.57
C ILE A 202 -2.43 -13.85 13.48
N LEU A 203 -2.73 -12.62 13.05
CA LEU A 203 -4.10 -12.20 12.75
C LEU A 203 -4.27 -12.14 11.24
N ALA A 204 -5.01 -13.07 10.67
CA ALA A 204 -5.18 -13.12 9.24
C ALA A 204 -6.63 -12.90 8.80
N ALA A 205 -6.78 -12.10 7.76
CA ALA A 205 -8.06 -11.83 7.13
C ALA A 205 -7.91 -11.75 5.61
N ARG A 206 -9.01 -11.93 4.90
CA ARG A 206 -9.02 -11.58 3.47
C ARG A 206 -8.91 -10.07 3.30
N PRO A 207 -8.05 -9.58 2.36
CA PRO A 207 -8.04 -8.16 2.01
C PRO A 207 -9.41 -7.75 1.52
N ALA A 208 -9.84 -6.57 1.91
CA ALA A 208 -10.95 -5.81 1.30
C ALA A 208 -12.17 -6.62 0.88
N VAL A 209 -12.71 -7.44 1.75
CA VAL A 209 -13.95 -8.16 1.44
C VAL A 209 -15.03 -7.14 1.08
N GLY A 210 -15.27 -6.97 -0.23
CA GLY A 210 -16.34 -6.16 -0.80
C GLY A 210 -15.96 -4.83 -1.45
N LYS A 211 -14.68 -4.53 -1.74
CA LYS A 211 -14.23 -3.28 -2.38
C LYS A 211 -13.65 -3.55 -3.78
N CYS A 212 -14.45 -4.06 -4.72
CA CYS A 212 -13.93 -4.57 -5.98
C CYS A 212 -14.55 -3.90 -7.20
N LEU A 213 -13.87 -4.03 -8.34
CA LEU A 213 -14.23 -3.53 -9.67
C LEU A 213 -14.52 -4.70 -10.61
N THR A 214 -15.46 -4.58 -11.53
CA THR A 214 -15.77 -5.62 -12.51
C THR A 214 -14.61 -5.92 -13.46
N ALA A 215 -14.53 -7.15 -13.97
CA ALA A 215 -13.42 -7.66 -14.79
C ALA A 215 -13.04 -6.77 -15.99
N HIS A 216 -14.03 -6.12 -16.59
CA HIS A 216 -13.85 -5.27 -17.77
C HIS A 216 -13.60 -3.79 -17.46
N THR A 217 -13.48 -3.41 -16.18
CA THR A 217 -13.06 -2.06 -15.78
C THR A 217 -11.69 -1.75 -16.35
N LEU A 218 -11.53 -0.60 -17.02
CA LEU A 218 -10.31 -0.22 -17.71
C LEU A 218 -9.34 0.51 -16.76
N ILE A 219 -8.07 0.12 -16.83
CA ILE A 219 -6.95 0.69 -16.10
C ILE A 219 -5.93 1.23 -17.11
N ASP A 220 -5.40 2.42 -16.86
CA ASP A 220 -4.32 3.02 -17.64
C ASP A 220 -2.96 2.64 -17.06
N ASP A 221 -2.08 2.05 -17.86
CA ASP A 221 -0.73 1.70 -17.47
C ASP A 221 0.21 2.90 -17.63
N PRO A 222 0.74 3.47 -16.54
CA PRO A 222 1.61 4.64 -16.63
C PRO A 222 2.95 4.37 -17.32
N ALA A 223 3.39 3.11 -17.40
CA ALA A 223 4.68 2.74 -18.00
C ALA A 223 4.59 2.63 -19.53
N THR A 224 3.48 2.11 -20.07
CA THR A 224 3.32 1.83 -21.52
C THR A 224 2.32 2.73 -22.20
N GLY A 225 1.47 3.41 -21.45
CA GLY A 225 0.33 4.17 -21.95
C GLY A 225 -0.88 3.30 -22.32
N GLU A 226 -0.76 1.97 -22.30
CA GLU A 226 -1.85 1.06 -22.64
C GLU A 226 -3.05 1.24 -21.71
N ARG A 227 -4.23 1.03 -22.29
CA ARG A 227 -5.50 0.99 -21.55
C ARG A 227 -6.08 -0.41 -21.65
N VAL A 228 -6.06 -1.16 -20.56
CA VAL A 228 -6.44 -2.57 -20.51
C VAL A 228 -7.41 -2.86 -19.37
N THR A 229 -8.12 -3.98 -19.45
CA THR A 229 -9.06 -4.39 -18.39
C THR A 229 -8.30 -4.74 -17.08
N ILE A 230 -8.93 -4.53 -15.92
CA ILE A 230 -8.35 -4.88 -14.63
C ILE A 230 -8.07 -6.38 -14.53
N GLU A 231 -8.89 -7.22 -15.17
CA GLU A 231 -8.64 -8.66 -15.30
C GLU A 231 -7.28 -8.94 -15.95
N HIS A 232 -7.00 -8.26 -17.07
CA HIS A 232 -5.74 -8.41 -17.79
C HIS A 232 -4.56 -7.86 -16.97
N TYR A 233 -4.77 -6.73 -16.29
CA TYR A 233 -3.81 -6.10 -15.40
C TYR A 233 -3.38 -7.03 -14.25
N VAL A 234 -4.36 -7.69 -13.63
CA VAL A 234 -4.15 -8.66 -12.54
C VAL A 234 -3.47 -9.93 -13.05
N LYS A 235 -3.92 -10.47 -14.20
CA LYS A 235 -3.32 -11.69 -14.78
C LYS A 235 -1.87 -11.50 -15.21
N GLN A 236 -1.52 -10.32 -15.74
CA GLN A 236 -0.15 -10.00 -16.16
C GLN A 236 0.72 -9.47 -15.01
N GLN A 237 0.16 -9.22 -13.83
CA GLN A 237 0.86 -8.66 -12.67
C GLN A 237 1.63 -7.38 -13.01
N ARG A 238 0.99 -6.42 -13.70
CA ARG A 238 1.63 -5.15 -14.07
C ARG A 238 2.04 -4.38 -12.81
N PRO A 239 3.27 -3.84 -12.72
CA PRO A 239 3.83 -3.38 -11.46
C PRO A 239 3.33 -2.00 -11.00
N THR A 240 2.82 -1.16 -11.91
CA THR A 240 2.50 0.24 -11.62
C THR A 240 1.07 0.59 -12.00
N VAL A 241 0.46 1.54 -11.31
CA VAL A 241 -0.86 2.12 -11.61
C VAL A 241 -0.86 3.60 -11.26
N LEU A 242 -1.82 4.37 -11.78
CA LEU A 242 -2.01 5.76 -11.36
C LEU A 242 -2.72 5.82 -10.00
N SER A 243 -2.20 6.65 -9.09
CA SER A 243 -2.75 6.92 -7.77
C SER A 243 -2.83 8.42 -7.51
N MET A 244 -3.71 8.84 -6.62
CA MET A 244 -3.82 10.22 -6.14
C MET A 244 -3.00 10.39 -4.86
N SER A 245 -2.05 11.33 -4.88
CA SER A 245 -1.27 11.72 -3.72
C SER A 245 -2.13 12.48 -2.69
N GLN A 246 -1.57 12.69 -1.50
CA GLN A 246 -2.22 13.46 -0.42
C GLN A 246 -2.50 14.92 -0.76
N ASP A 247 -1.81 15.47 -1.77
CA ASP A 247 -2.03 16.83 -2.27
C ASP A 247 -2.98 16.89 -3.49
N GLY A 248 -3.60 15.76 -3.85
CA GLY A 248 -4.53 15.67 -4.97
C GLY A 248 -3.87 15.75 -6.35
N VAL A 249 -2.62 15.26 -6.44
CA VAL A 249 -1.87 15.10 -7.70
C VAL A 249 -1.92 13.65 -8.14
N VAL A 250 -2.19 13.39 -9.41
CA VAL A 250 -2.17 12.05 -10.00
C VAL A 250 -0.75 11.68 -10.40
N GLN A 251 -0.24 10.57 -9.88
CA GLN A 251 1.13 10.09 -10.12
C GLN A 251 1.18 8.57 -10.21
N PRO A 252 2.22 7.99 -10.86
CA PRO A 252 2.45 6.55 -10.83
C PRO A 252 2.74 6.07 -9.41
N ALA A 253 2.18 4.91 -9.04
CA ALA A 253 2.42 4.24 -7.78
C ALA A 253 2.62 2.74 -8.01
N MET A 254 3.40 2.09 -7.14
CA MET A 254 3.65 0.65 -7.21
C MET A 254 2.47 -0.15 -6.69
N ILE A 255 2.19 -1.27 -7.33
CA ILE A 255 1.18 -2.23 -6.88
C ILE A 255 1.89 -3.31 -6.05
N ALA A 256 1.45 -3.48 -4.80
CA ALA A 256 1.94 -4.54 -3.94
C ALA A 256 1.23 -5.88 -4.20
N HIS A 257 -0.09 -5.85 -4.45
CA HIS A 257 -0.88 -7.07 -4.69
C HIS A 257 -1.93 -6.89 -5.77
N TRP A 258 -2.13 -7.96 -6.55
CA TRP A 258 -3.17 -8.11 -7.58
C TRP A 258 -4.21 -9.11 -7.07
N ILE A 259 -5.46 -8.67 -6.91
CA ILE A 259 -6.50 -9.42 -6.22
C ILE A 259 -7.61 -9.80 -7.19
N ASP A 260 -7.89 -11.10 -7.27
CA ASP A 260 -9.12 -11.66 -7.84
C ASP A 260 -10.09 -11.91 -6.68
N SER A 261 -11.25 -11.26 -6.69
CA SER A 261 -12.21 -11.30 -5.58
C SER A 261 -13.47 -12.12 -5.90
N GLY A 262 -13.41 -12.93 -6.97
CA GLY A 262 -14.50 -13.81 -7.36
C GLY A 262 -15.73 -13.07 -7.88
N VAL A 263 -16.90 -13.69 -7.80
CA VAL A 263 -18.17 -13.13 -8.31
C VAL A 263 -18.93 -12.45 -7.19
N GLN A 264 -19.25 -11.14 -7.37
CA GLN A 264 -19.94 -10.33 -6.36
C GLN A 264 -21.06 -9.47 -6.96
N PRO A 265 -22.09 -9.10 -6.18
CA PRO A 265 -23.12 -8.16 -6.61
C PRO A 265 -22.53 -6.80 -6.91
N CYS A 266 -22.80 -6.27 -8.10
CA CYS A 266 -22.23 -5.02 -8.59
C CYS A 266 -23.30 -3.99 -8.94
N PHE A 267 -22.88 -2.75 -8.92
CA PHE A 267 -23.65 -1.57 -9.25
C PHE A 267 -22.91 -0.74 -10.30
N ARG A 268 -23.64 -0.22 -11.26
CA ARG A 268 -23.13 0.75 -12.21
C ARG A 268 -23.37 2.14 -11.65
N VAL A 269 -22.31 2.93 -11.57
CA VAL A 269 -22.32 4.32 -11.13
C VAL A 269 -22.00 5.21 -12.31
N ARG A 270 -22.89 6.15 -12.65
CA ARG A 270 -22.69 7.12 -13.72
C ARG A 270 -22.65 8.53 -13.17
N THR A 271 -21.70 9.33 -13.64
CA THR A 271 -21.53 10.72 -13.24
C THR A 271 -22.08 11.70 -14.30
N ARG A 272 -22.24 12.96 -13.89
CA ARG A 272 -22.75 14.03 -14.77
C ARG A 272 -21.84 14.32 -15.97
N SER A 273 -20.53 14.13 -15.84
CA SER A 273 -19.59 14.24 -16.96
C SER A 273 -19.67 13.07 -17.94
N GLY A 274 -20.34 11.97 -17.55
CA GLY A 274 -20.50 10.75 -18.36
C GLY A 274 -19.48 9.67 -18.06
N ARG A 275 -18.69 9.78 -16.97
CA ARG A 275 -17.86 8.67 -16.47
C ARG A 275 -18.76 7.58 -15.93
N GLU A 276 -18.35 6.34 -16.15
CA GLU A 276 -19.09 5.17 -15.70
C GLU A 276 -18.13 4.14 -15.12
N VAL A 277 -18.46 3.57 -13.96
CA VAL A 277 -17.69 2.50 -13.34
C VAL A 277 -18.64 1.48 -12.72
N GLU A 278 -18.24 0.21 -12.77
CA GLU A 278 -18.99 -0.90 -12.20
C GLU A 278 -18.26 -1.46 -10.98
N VAL A 279 -18.91 -1.36 -9.83
CA VAL A 279 -18.29 -1.61 -8.53
C VAL A 279 -19.24 -2.34 -7.59
N THR A 280 -18.68 -2.93 -6.55
CA THR A 280 -19.46 -3.49 -5.44
C THR A 280 -20.06 -2.41 -4.53
N ALA A 281 -21.12 -2.70 -3.78
CA ALA A 281 -21.80 -1.74 -2.87
C ALA A 281 -20.88 -1.12 -1.80
N LYS A 282 -19.81 -1.80 -1.44
CA LYS A 282 -18.84 -1.37 -0.42
C LYS A 282 -17.66 -0.59 -0.99
N HIS A 283 -17.63 -0.42 -2.31
CA HIS A 283 -16.54 0.28 -3.00
C HIS A 283 -16.51 1.76 -2.62
N PRO A 284 -15.38 2.31 -2.11
CA PRO A 284 -15.33 3.68 -1.63
C PRO A 284 -14.97 4.66 -2.74
N PHE A 285 -15.67 5.80 -2.74
CA PHE A 285 -15.42 6.93 -3.61
C PHE A 285 -14.87 8.12 -2.82
N PHE A 286 -14.01 8.91 -3.45
CA PHE A 286 -13.46 10.12 -2.85
C PHE A 286 -14.52 11.22 -2.81
N THR A 287 -14.91 11.69 -1.60
CA THR A 287 -15.87 12.76 -1.37
C THR A 287 -15.23 13.91 -0.59
N VAL A 288 -15.90 15.03 -0.42
CA VAL A 288 -15.42 16.13 0.45
C VAL A 288 -15.20 15.65 1.88
N GLY A 289 -16.03 14.73 2.34
CA GLY A 289 -15.86 14.04 3.61
C GLY A 289 -14.75 12.98 3.62
N GLY A 290 -14.09 12.74 2.49
CA GLY A 290 -13.08 11.71 2.26
C GLY A 290 -13.68 10.47 1.58
N TRP A 291 -13.08 9.28 1.82
CA TRP A 291 -13.49 8.04 1.16
C TRP A 291 -14.76 7.45 1.75
N MET A 292 -15.84 7.33 0.94
CA MET A 292 -17.16 6.83 1.35
C MET A 292 -17.60 5.66 0.48
N PRO A 293 -18.09 4.54 1.08
CA PRO A 293 -18.57 3.40 0.31
C PRO A 293 -19.86 3.75 -0.47
N LEU A 294 -20.03 3.13 -1.66
CA LEU A 294 -21.17 3.38 -2.55
C LEU A 294 -22.53 3.28 -1.84
N ARG A 295 -22.69 2.31 -0.93
CA ARG A 295 -23.96 2.11 -0.18
C ARG A 295 -24.39 3.32 0.68
N GLU A 296 -23.47 4.23 0.99
CA GLU A 296 -23.70 5.45 1.77
C GLU A 296 -23.87 6.68 0.87
N LEU A 297 -23.67 6.51 -0.45
CA LEU A 297 -23.81 7.56 -1.44
C LEU A 297 -25.20 7.53 -2.07
N THR A 298 -25.69 8.71 -2.46
CA THR A 298 -26.95 8.89 -3.15
C THR A 298 -26.76 9.65 -4.46
N VAL A 299 -27.71 9.54 -5.36
CA VAL A 299 -27.78 10.41 -6.54
C VAL A 299 -27.78 11.87 -6.09
N GLY A 300 -26.96 12.71 -6.72
CA GLY A 300 -26.70 14.09 -6.31
C GLY A 300 -25.40 14.27 -5.51
N THR A 301 -24.81 13.20 -4.96
CA THR A 301 -23.51 13.29 -4.27
C THR A 301 -22.40 13.63 -5.25
N GLN A 302 -21.52 14.58 -4.88
CA GLN A 302 -20.35 14.93 -5.66
C GLN A 302 -19.13 14.10 -5.21
N ILE A 303 -18.46 13.45 -6.15
CA ILE A 303 -17.24 12.67 -5.95
C ILE A 303 -16.06 13.31 -6.65
N GLY A 304 -14.88 13.18 -6.08
CA GLY A 304 -13.63 13.56 -6.72
C GLY A 304 -13.21 12.51 -7.76
N VAL A 305 -12.90 12.97 -8.96
CA VAL A 305 -12.43 12.14 -10.08
C VAL A 305 -11.20 12.80 -10.71
N PRO A 306 -10.34 12.08 -11.45
CA PRO A 306 -9.20 12.69 -12.13
C PRO A 306 -9.63 13.79 -13.09
N ARG A 307 -9.02 14.97 -12.96
CA ARG A 307 -9.13 16.06 -13.93
C ARG A 307 -8.21 15.83 -15.12
N GLN A 308 -7.04 15.26 -14.86
CA GLN A 308 -6.01 14.96 -15.83
C GLN A 308 -5.37 13.60 -15.52
N LEU A 309 -5.09 12.83 -16.56
CA LEU A 309 -4.32 11.59 -16.50
C LEU A 309 -3.13 11.72 -17.47
N PRO A 310 -1.96 12.20 -17.02
CA PRO A 310 -0.83 12.49 -17.93
C PRO A 310 -0.10 11.19 -18.31
N VAL A 311 -0.82 10.26 -18.95
CA VAL A 311 -0.30 8.96 -19.39
C VAL A 311 -0.20 8.92 -20.91
N PHE A 312 1.01 8.75 -21.40
CA PHE A 312 1.33 8.64 -22.83
C PHE A 312 2.37 7.55 -23.00
N GLY A 313 2.26 6.78 -24.10
CA GLY A 313 3.23 5.77 -24.43
C GLY A 313 4.45 6.33 -25.20
N GLN A 314 5.27 5.43 -25.70
CA GLN A 314 6.47 5.73 -26.48
C GLN A 314 6.47 5.03 -27.86
N SER A 315 5.43 4.26 -28.17
CA SER A 315 5.31 3.60 -29.45
C SER A 315 5.04 4.62 -30.55
N THR A 316 5.80 4.58 -31.63
CA THR A 316 5.71 5.55 -32.72
C THR A 316 5.18 4.91 -34.01
N MET A 317 4.38 5.69 -34.72
CA MET A 317 3.93 5.46 -36.10
C MET A 317 4.22 6.75 -36.87
N SER A 318 4.43 6.71 -38.19
CA SER A 318 4.58 7.98 -38.93
C SER A 318 3.32 8.85 -38.77
N LEU A 319 3.49 10.17 -38.60
CA LEU A 319 2.35 11.06 -38.35
C LEU A 319 1.35 11.04 -39.51
N GLU A 320 1.80 10.75 -40.70
CA GLU A 320 0.93 10.61 -41.88
C GLU A 320 -0.01 9.36 -41.69
N LEU A 321 0.53 8.23 -41.25
CA LEU A 321 -0.30 7.05 -40.99
C LEU A 321 -1.22 7.26 -39.78
N VAL A 322 -0.80 8.02 -38.77
CA VAL A 322 -1.67 8.46 -37.67
C VAL A 322 -2.85 9.26 -38.20
N ARG A 323 -2.61 10.23 -39.09
CA ARG A 323 -3.67 11.00 -39.74
C ARG A 323 -4.58 10.11 -40.58
N LEU A 324 -4.02 9.20 -41.37
CA LEU A 324 -4.80 8.28 -42.21
C LEU A 324 -5.72 7.42 -41.37
N LEU A 325 -5.25 6.92 -40.24
CA LEU A 325 -6.07 6.13 -39.31
C LEU A 325 -7.23 6.98 -38.76
N ALA A 326 -6.97 8.21 -38.36
CA ALA A 326 -7.98 9.15 -37.91
C ALA A 326 -9.03 9.47 -38.97
N TYR A 327 -8.62 9.64 -40.22
CA TYR A 327 -9.55 9.87 -41.35
C TYR A 327 -10.54 8.69 -41.52
N TYR A 328 -10.03 7.46 -41.50
CA TYR A 328 -10.88 6.28 -41.62
C TYR A 328 -11.79 6.05 -40.41
N ILE A 329 -11.34 6.40 -39.20
CA ILE A 329 -12.16 6.31 -37.99
C ILE A 329 -13.26 7.39 -37.99
N ALA A 330 -12.95 8.64 -38.41
CA ALA A 330 -13.95 9.67 -38.56
C ALA A 330 -14.96 9.33 -39.65
N GLU A 331 -14.61 9.59 -40.87
CA GLU A 331 -15.51 9.57 -42.02
C GLU A 331 -15.29 8.41 -42.98
N GLY A 332 -14.59 7.33 -42.52
CA GLY A 332 -14.27 6.17 -43.36
C GLY A 332 -15.45 5.23 -43.59
N GLY A 333 -15.67 4.83 -44.85
CA GLY A 333 -16.53 3.73 -45.26
C GLY A 333 -15.73 2.42 -45.30
N LEU A 334 -15.94 1.50 -44.31
CA LEU A 334 -15.07 0.36 -44.05
C LEU A 334 -15.68 -1.00 -44.45
N THR A 335 -16.88 -0.99 -45.04
CA THR A 335 -17.66 -2.23 -45.36
C THR A 335 -17.69 -2.61 -46.84
N GLY A 336 -17.22 -1.72 -47.74
CA GLY A 336 -17.22 -1.95 -49.18
C GLY A 336 -16.05 -2.80 -49.68
N THR A 337 -15.87 -2.88 -50.99
CA THR A 337 -14.74 -3.56 -51.63
C THR A 337 -13.44 -2.74 -51.62
N SER A 338 -13.55 -1.44 -51.48
CA SER A 338 -12.46 -0.48 -51.33
C SER A 338 -12.78 0.46 -50.17
N PRO A 339 -11.80 0.77 -49.28
CA PRO A 339 -12.06 1.68 -48.17
C PRO A 339 -12.29 3.09 -48.73
N GLY A 340 -13.43 3.66 -48.31
CA GLY A 340 -13.84 4.99 -48.72
C GLY A 340 -13.55 6.02 -47.65
N PHE A 341 -13.40 7.29 -48.02
CA PHE A 341 -13.31 8.44 -47.14
C PHE A 341 -14.18 9.56 -47.71
N THR A 342 -14.97 10.22 -46.90
CA THR A 342 -15.91 11.24 -47.37
C THR A 342 -15.63 12.56 -46.70
N ASN A 343 -15.19 13.56 -47.45
CA ASN A 343 -14.96 14.90 -46.90
C ASN A 343 -15.02 15.95 -48.03
N THR A 344 -15.29 17.22 -47.69
CA THR A 344 -15.40 18.35 -48.62
C THR A 344 -14.30 19.39 -48.44
N ASP A 345 -13.53 19.32 -47.34
CA ASP A 345 -12.43 20.27 -47.06
C ASP A 345 -11.23 19.93 -47.95
N PRO A 346 -10.80 20.85 -48.84
CA PRO A 346 -9.72 20.57 -49.82
C PRO A 346 -8.38 20.23 -49.15
N VAL A 347 -8.08 20.84 -47.98
CA VAL A 347 -6.82 20.57 -47.23
C VAL A 347 -6.80 19.13 -46.71
N ILE A 348 -7.92 18.67 -46.19
CA ILE A 348 -8.08 17.31 -45.65
C ILE A 348 -8.04 16.27 -46.79
N VAL A 349 -8.71 16.56 -47.90
CA VAL A 349 -8.74 15.66 -49.08
C VAL A 349 -7.36 15.56 -49.74
N GLU A 350 -6.63 16.66 -49.89
CA GLU A 350 -5.28 16.65 -50.42
C GLU A 350 -4.32 15.85 -49.56
N ASP A 351 -4.34 16.06 -48.23
CA ASP A 351 -3.53 15.28 -47.26
C ASP A 351 -3.85 13.81 -47.36
N PHE A 352 -5.14 13.42 -47.32
CA PHE A 352 -5.57 12.00 -47.44
C PHE A 352 -5.04 11.39 -48.76
N THR A 353 -5.18 12.07 -49.87
CA THR A 353 -4.76 11.58 -51.19
C THR A 353 -3.25 11.40 -51.26
N THR A 354 -2.51 12.36 -50.71
CA THR A 354 -1.04 12.34 -50.65
C THR A 354 -0.52 11.18 -49.82
N ILE A 355 -1.14 10.92 -48.65
CA ILE A 355 -0.77 9.79 -47.77
C ILE A 355 -1.02 8.45 -48.47
N ILE A 356 -2.18 8.28 -49.11
CA ILE A 356 -2.46 7.05 -49.86
C ILE A 356 -1.43 6.84 -50.99
N ALA A 357 -1.11 7.86 -51.76
CA ALA A 357 -0.12 7.78 -52.85
C ALA A 357 1.28 7.40 -52.32
N ARG A 358 1.66 7.91 -51.18
CA ARG A 358 3.00 7.68 -50.59
C ARG A 358 3.11 6.28 -49.97
N PHE A 359 2.16 5.87 -49.15
CA PHE A 359 2.27 4.63 -48.37
C PHE A 359 1.63 3.38 -49.03
N PHE A 360 0.72 3.62 -49.97
CA PHE A 360 0.02 2.55 -50.74
C PHE A 360 0.12 2.80 -52.22
N PRO A 361 1.30 2.82 -52.83
CA PRO A 361 1.50 3.21 -54.24
C PRO A 361 0.81 2.30 -55.24
N THR A 362 0.39 1.09 -54.81
CA THR A 362 -0.38 0.18 -55.68
C THR A 362 -1.87 0.51 -55.65
N CYS A 363 -2.33 1.45 -54.83
CA CYS A 363 -3.70 1.94 -54.80
C CYS A 363 -3.83 3.28 -55.50
N ALA A 364 -4.92 3.48 -56.19
CA ALA A 364 -5.30 4.77 -56.76
C ALA A 364 -6.51 5.35 -56.01
N VAL A 365 -6.48 6.64 -55.68
CA VAL A 365 -7.65 7.29 -55.09
C VAL A 365 -8.62 7.64 -56.19
N ARG A 366 -9.83 7.12 -56.13
CA ARG A 366 -10.93 7.41 -57.09
C ARG A 366 -11.96 8.27 -56.37
N GLN A 367 -12.30 9.40 -56.93
CA GLN A 367 -13.37 10.26 -56.44
C GLN A 367 -14.72 9.84 -57.04
N HIS A 368 -15.70 9.80 -56.18
CA HIS A 368 -17.11 9.63 -56.59
C HIS A 368 -17.98 10.58 -55.73
N GLY A 369 -18.40 11.68 -56.32
CA GLY A 369 -19.03 12.80 -55.58
C GLY A 369 -18.07 13.41 -54.55
N ILE A 370 -18.46 13.40 -53.28
CA ILE A 370 -17.68 13.86 -52.14
C ILE A 370 -16.89 12.74 -51.45
N SER A 371 -16.96 11.51 -52.00
CA SER A 371 -16.29 10.31 -51.44
C SER A 371 -15.06 9.91 -52.23
N TYR A 372 -14.02 9.51 -51.57
CA TYR A 372 -12.71 9.14 -52.11
C TYR A 372 -12.41 7.69 -51.75
N PHE A 373 -12.19 6.82 -52.75
CA PHE A 373 -11.99 5.40 -52.53
C PHE A 373 -10.54 5.01 -52.87
N ALA A 374 -9.83 4.42 -51.93
CA ALA A 374 -8.53 3.85 -52.19
C ALA A 374 -8.71 2.49 -52.89
N SER A 375 -8.67 2.52 -54.20
CA SER A 375 -8.94 1.36 -55.08
C SER A 375 -7.65 0.79 -55.62
N ARG A 376 -7.52 -0.52 -55.70
CA ARG A 376 -6.44 -1.16 -56.42
C ARG A 376 -6.87 -1.31 -57.90
N PRO A 377 -6.13 -0.79 -58.89
CA PRO A 377 -6.42 -1.02 -60.27
C PRO A 377 -6.32 -2.54 -60.58
N GLY A 378 -7.39 -3.13 -61.03
CA GLY A 378 -7.41 -4.54 -61.36
C GLY A 378 -6.57 -4.87 -62.59
N ARG A 379 -5.61 -5.79 -62.49
CA ARG A 379 -5.05 -6.55 -63.61
C ARG A 379 -5.64 -7.96 -63.53
N GLY A 380 -6.53 -8.28 -64.46
CA GLY A 380 -7.07 -9.62 -64.83
C GLY A 380 -7.04 -10.75 -63.82
N GLY A 381 -8.15 -11.10 -63.26
CA GLY A 381 -8.49 -12.49 -62.91
C GLY A 381 -8.25 -12.96 -61.47
N ILE A 382 -7.35 -12.45 -60.68
CA ILE A 382 -7.15 -12.93 -59.30
C ILE A 382 -7.47 -11.80 -58.31
N PRO A 383 -8.42 -11.99 -57.37
CA PRO A 383 -8.72 -11.00 -56.35
C PRO A 383 -7.53 -10.89 -55.37
N THR A 384 -6.68 -9.91 -55.58
CA THR A 384 -5.63 -9.59 -54.59
C THR A 384 -6.19 -8.63 -53.54
N PRO A 385 -5.94 -8.86 -52.23
CA PRO A 385 -6.45 -8.00 -51.17
C PRO A 385 -6.02 -6.56 -51.35
N ASN A 386 -6.90 -5.60 -51.03
CA ASN A 386 -6.59 -4.20 -51.04
C ASN A 386 -5.61 -3.89 -49.90
N PRO A 387 -4.38 -3.35 -50.16
CA PRO A 387 -3.39 -3.13 -49.13
C PRO A 387 -3.86 -2.20 -48.00
N VAL A 388 -4.71 -1.22 -48.29
CA VAL A 388 -5.30 -0.36 -47.27
C VAL A 388 -6.23 -1.11 -46.37
N TYR A 389 -7.05 -2.05 -46.91
CA TYR A 389 -7.88 -2.93 -46.08
C TYR A 389 -7.06 -3.89 -45.22
N THR A 390 -5.98 -4.43 -45.77
CA THR A 390 -5.08 -5.30 -45.02
C THR A 390 -4.46 -4.51 -43.81
N TRP A 391 -4.08 -3.28 -44.07
CA TRP A 391 -3.59 -2.38 -43.01
C TRP A 391 -4.69 -2.05 -41.98
N LEU A 392 -5.91 -1.70 -42.38
CA LEU A 392 -7.03 -1.45 -41.49
C LEU A 392 -7.45 -2.68 -40.68
N GLU A 393 -7.26 -3.87 -41.23
CA GLU A 393 -7.54 -5.16 -40.58
C GLU A 393 -6.63 -5.42 -39.38
N THR A 394 -5.35 -4.94 -39.44
CA THR A 394 -4.44 -5.04 -38.29
C THR A 394 -4.93 -4.25 -37.07
N PHE A 395 -5.81 -3.27 -37.26
CA PHE A 395 -6.44 -2.47 -36.21
C PHE A 395 -7.86 -2.94 -35.85
N GLY A 396 -8.34 -4.01 -36.45
CA GLY A 396 -9.70 -4.52 -36.26
C GLY A 396 -10.81 -3.63 -36.82
N LEU A 397 -10.48 -2.72 -37.76
CA LEU A 397 -11.43 -1.75 -38.33
C LEU A 397 -12.13 -2.19 -39.59
N LYS A 398 -11.56 -3.15 -40.33
CA LYS A 398 -12.16 -3.66 -41.56
C LYS A 398 -13.56 -4.27 -41.30
N GLY A 399 -14.54 -3.84 -42.09
CA GLY A 399 -15.92 -4.31 -41.97
C GLY A 399 -16.74 -3.64 -40.86
N LYS A 400 -16.18 -2.70 -40.10
CA LYS A 400 -16.92 -2.01 -39.06
C LYS A 400 -17.91 -1.00 -39.62
N LEU A 401 -19.11 -0.98 -39.07
CA LEU A 401 -20.12 0.05 -39.34
C LEU A 401 -19.80 1.33 -38.59
N ALA A 402 -20.41 2.43 -38.91
CA ALA A 402 -20.25 3.71 -38.23
C ALA A 402 -20.51 3.63 -36.72
N ARG A 403 -21.46 2.79 -36.28
CA ARG A 403 -21.80 2.58 -34.87
C ARG A 403 -20.83 1.70 -34.09
N ASP A 404 -19.95 0.98 -34.80
CA ASP A 404 -19.01 -0.01 -34.22
C ASP A 404 -17.55 0.47 -34.21
N LYS A 405 -17.31 1.73 -34.58
CA LYS A 405 -15.97 2.34 -34.58
C LYS A 405 -15.47 2.61 -33.16
N PHE A 406 -14.14 2.53 -32.98
CA PHE A 406 -13.45 2.69 -31.70
C PHE A 406 -12.00 3.17 -31.94
N PHE A 407 -11.28 3.56 -30.87
CA PHE A 407 -9.84 3.78 -30.93
C PHE A 407 -9.11 2.43 -30.84
N PRO A 408 -8.33 2.01 -31.86
CA PRO A 408 -7.46 0.85 -31.73
C PRO A 408 -6.52 0.94 -30.54
N SER A 409 -6.16 -0.19 -29.94
CA SER A 409 -5.31 -0.24 -28.73
C SER A 409 -3.97 0.49 -28.88
N CYS A 410 -3.39 0.48 -30.10
CA CYS A 410 -2.13 1.17 -30.37
C CYS A 410 -2.21 2.69 -30.13
N VAL A 411 -3.40 3.31 -30.28
CA VAL A 411 -3.59 4.75 -30.04
C VAL A 411 -3.19 5.15 -28.62
N TRP A 412 -3.42 4.29 -27.67
CA TRP A 412 -3.11 4.55 -26.25
C TRP A 412 -1.62 4.47 -25.94
N THR A 413 -0.83 3.75 -26.75
CA THR A 413 0.62 3.59 -26.58
C THR A 413 1.46 4.67 -27.28
N TRP A 414 0.81 5.64 -27.95
CA TRP A 414 1.49 6.71 -28.64
C TRP A 414 1.99 7.82 -27.72
N PRO A 415 3.06 8.55 -28.13
CA PRO A 415 3.48 9.79 -27.51
C PRO A 415 2.38 10.87 -27.55
N ARG A 416 2.52 11.88 -26.70
CA ARG A 416 1.55 12.97 -26.55
C ARG A 416 1.22 13.68 -27.87
N ASP A 417 2.24 13.97 -28.69
CA ASP A 417 2.12 14.65 -29.98
C ASP A 417 1.36 13.81 -31.03
N HIS A 418 1.59 12.49 -31.06
CA HIS A 418 0.89 11.57 -31.96
C HIS A 418 -0.59 11.45 -31.60
N LEU A 419 -0.91 11.33 -30.29
CA LEU A 419 -2.29 11.30 -29.84
C LEU A 419 -3.00 12.65 -30.09
N ALA A 420 -2.28 13.78 -29.92
CA ALA A 420 -2.82 15.10 -30.22
C ALA A 420 -3.14 15.24 -31.71
N GLU A 421 -2.22 14.80 -32.61
CA GLU A 421 -2.41 14.81 -34.05
C GLU A 421 -3.61 13.95 -34.48
N PHE A 422 -3.73 12.75 -33.90
CA PHE A 422 -4.86 11.86 -34.16
C PHE A 422 -6.20 12.52 -33.79
N ILE A 423 -6.29 13.12 -32.60
CA ILE A 423 -7.51 13.80 -32.13
C ILE A 423 -7.76 15.06 -32.98
N ARG A 424 -6.72 15.81 -33.34
CA ARG A 424 -6.83 16.99 -34.23
C ARG A 424 -7.51 16.65 -35.53
N VAL A 425 -7.08 15.59 -36.18
CA VAL A 425 -7.66 15.13 -37.46
C VAL A 425 -9.08 14.62 -37.25
N LEU A 426 -9.30 13.76 -36.27
CA LEU A 426 -10.63 13.23 -35.94
C LEU A 426 -11.65 14.35 -35.71
N MET A 427 -11.29 15.34 -34.92
CA MET A 427 -12.16 16.49 -34.62
C MET A 427 -12.32 17.42 -35.80
N SER A 428 -11.30 17.55 -36.66
CA SER A 428 -11.41 18.39 -37.86
C SER A 428 -12.37 17.78 -38.88
N CYS A 429 -12.48 16.45 -38.94
CA CYS A 429 -13.49 15.78 -39.76
C CYS A 429 -14.91 15.94 -39.13
N ASP A 430 -15.19 15.25 -38.05
CA ASP A 430 -16.54 15.09 -37.46
C ASP A 430 -16.86 16.06 -36.31
N GLY A 431 -15.89 16.76 -35.77
CA GLY A 431 -16.11 17.73 -34.68
C GLY A 431 -16.72 19.04 -35.20
N SER A 432 -17.29 19.80 -34.27
CA SER A 432 -17.83 21.14 -34.55
C SER A 432 -17.38 22.14 -33.50
N ILE A 433 -17.17 23.39 -33.95
CA ILE A 433 -16.92 24.54 -33.07
C ILE A 433 -17.89 25.64 -33.43
N TYR A 434 -18.56 26.21 -32.41
CA TYR A 434 -19.55 27.26 -32.61
C TYR A 434 -19.77 28.10 -31.33
N LEU A 435 -20.48 29.22 -31.47
CA LEU A 435 -20.95 30.02 -30.35
C LEU A 435 -22.39 29.63 -29.98
N SER A 436 -22.59 29.28 -28.69
CA SER A 436 -23.92 29.09 -28.12
C SER A 436 -24.10 30.04 -26.94
N ILE A 437 -25.08 30.94 -27.01
CA ILE A 437 -25.37 31.96 -25.98
C ILE A 437 -24.08 32.75 -25.62
N GLY A 438 -23.33 33.19 -26.63
CA GLY A 438 -22.07 33.95 -26.48
C GLY A 438 -20.91 33.20 -25.87
N ARG A 439 -20.98 31.88 -25.79
CA ARG A 439 -19.89 30.99 -25.29
C ARG A 439 -19.46 30.04 -26.40
N GLN A 440 -18.16 29.88 -26.53
CA GLN A 440 -17.61 28.85 -27.40
C GLN A 440 -17.97 27.45 -26.91
N ARG A 441 -18.28 26.57 -27.84
CA ARG A 441 -18.47 25.16 -27.63
C ARG A 441 -17.72 24.35 -28.67
N ILE A 442 -17.09 23.28 -28.24
CA ILE A 442 -16.50 22.25 -29.07
C ILE A 442 -17.31 20.98 -28.84
N GLU A 443 -17.84 20.41 -29.91
CA GLU A 443 -18.67 19.20 -29.83
C GLU A 443 -18.24 18.17 -30.87
N PHE A 444 -18.35 16.88 -30.48
CA PHE A 444 -18.21 15.73 -31.36
C PHE A 444 -19.43 14.85 -31.16
N THR A 445 -20.15 14.57 -32.25
CA THR A 445 -21.38 13.77 -32.19
C THR A 445 -21.28 12.59 -33.14
N VAL A 446 -21.44 11.37 -32.58
CA VAL A 446 -21.20 10.13 -33.31
C VAL A 446 -22.20 9.05 -32.92
N ALA A 447 -22.46 8.11 -33.83
CA ALA A 447 -23.33 6.95 -33.58
C ALA A 447 -22.66 5.88 -32.68
N ALA A 448 -21.32 5.80 -32.67
CA ALA A 448 -20.53 4.82 -31.94
C ALA A 448 -20.37 5.20 -30.45
N PRO A 449 -20.94 4.45 -29.51
CA PRO A 449 -20.75 4.73 -28.07
C PRO A 449 -19.30 4.59 -27.65
N GLN A 450 -18.60 3.57 -28.14
CA GLN A 450 -17.19 3.32 -27.77
C GLN A 450 -16.29 4.44 -28.28
N LEU A 451 -16.45 4.92 -29.51
CA LEU A 451 -15.68 6.00 -30.08
C LEU A 451 -15.86 7.31 -29.28
N ALA A 452 -17.08 7.57 -28.80
CA ALA A 452 -17.38 8.73 -27.97
C ALA A 452 -16.72 8.61 -26.57
N ALA A 453 -16.77 7.41 -25.97
CA ALA A 453 -16.12 7.13 -24.69
C ALA A 453 -14.59 7.23 -24.79
N ASP A 454 -14.01 6.70 -25.87
CA ASP A 454 -12.56 6.76 -26.13
C ASP A 454 -12.09 8.21 -26.30
N LEU A 455 -12.82 9.02 -27.04
CA LEU A 455 -12.51 10.45 -27.20
C LEU A 455 -12.66 11.21 -25.88
N HIS A 456 -13.69 10.91 -25.08
CA HIS A 456 -13.88 11.49 -23.76
C HIS A 456 -12.69 11.20 -22.85
N HIS A 457 -12.22 9.94 -22.79
CA HIS A 457 -11.03 9.56 -22.03
C HIS A 457 -9.75 10.22 -22.59
N ALA A 458 -9.58 10.26 -23.91
CA ALA A 458 -8.42 10.93 -24.52
C ALA A 458 -8.34 12.40 -24.10
N PHE A 459 -9.46 13.10 -23.98
CA PHE A 459 -9.48 14.47 -23.46
C PHE A 459 -9.05 14.54 -21.99
N VAL A 460 -9.36 13.55 -21.16
CA VAL A 460 -8.86 13.49 -19.77
C VAL A 460 -7.34 13.39 -19.75
N ARG A 461 -6.71 12.64 -20.67
CA ARG A 461 -5.23 12.56 -20.75
C ARG A 461 -4.59 13.94 -21.02
N PHE A 462 -5.26 14.81 -21.78
CA PHE A 462 -4.83 16.19 -22.00
C PHE A 462 -5.31 17.18 -20.93
N GLY A 463 -6.08 16.74 -19.93
CA GLY A 463 -6.65 17.62 -18.92
C GLY A 463 -7.76 18.54 -19.46
N ILE A 464 -8.42 18.09 -20.52
CA ILE A 464 -9.57 18.78 -21.14
C ILE A 464 -10.84 18.15 -20.56
N VAL A 465 -11.61 18.96 -19.83
CA VAL A 465 -12.87 18.51 -19.23
C VAL A 465 -13.96 18.51 -20.28
N ALA A 466 -14.50 17.35 -20.60
CA ALA A 466 -15.61 17.16 -21.51
C ALA A 466 -16.81 16.50 -20.83
N LYS A 467 -17.99 16.67 -21.42
CA LYS A 467 -19.21 15.97 -21.03
C LYS A 467 -19.61 14.98 -22.10
N LEU A 468 -19.77 13.71 -21.72
CA LEU A 468 -20.30 12.65 -22.56
C LEU A 468 -21.78 12.44 -22.23
N CYS A 469 -22.66 12.50 -23.23
CA CYS A 469 -24.09 12.23 -23.06
C CYS A 469 -24.70 11.69 -24.35
N GLN A 470 -25.79 10.94 -24.20
CA GLN A 470 -26.61 10.52 -25.32
C GLN A 470 -27.59 11.62 -25.69
N THR A 471 -27.78 11.85 -26.99
CA THR A 471 -28.75 12.82 -27.53
C THR A 471 -30.14 12.19 -27.58
N SER A 472 -31.21 13.02 -27.75
CA SER A 472 -32.59 12.55 -27.93
C SER A 472 -32.77 11.63 -29.15
N HIS A 473 -31.86 11.68 -30.12
CA HIS A 473 -31.89 10.87 -31.34
C HIS A 473 -30.99 9.61 -31.25
N GLY A 474 -30.50 9.27 -30.04
CA GLY A 474 -29.69 8.06 -29.81
C GLY A 474 -28.21 8.19 -30.13
N ALA A 475 -27.74 9.28 -30.73
CA ALA A 475 -26.33 9.53 -30.95
C ALA A 475 -25.60 9.94 -29.67
N TRP A 476 -24.29 9.73 -29.61
CA TRP A 476 -23.43 10.11 -28.48
C TRP A 476 -22.72 11.43 -28.76
N ARG A 477 -22.68 12.28 -27.75
CA ARG A 477 -22.07 13.62 -27.85
C ARG A 477 -21.01 13.79 -26.78
N VAL A 478 -19.82 14.21 -27.21
CA VAL A 478 -18.73 14.70 -26.35
C VAL A 478 -18.64 16.22 -26.52
N ALA A 479 -18.86 16.97 -25.43
CA ALA A 479 -18.92 18.44 -25.48
C ALA A 479 -17.92 19.07 -24.51
N VAL A 480 -17.08 19.98 -25.00
CA VAL A 480 -16.16 20.83 -24.21
C VAL A 480 -16.76 22.22 -24.11
N THR A 481 -17.09 22.65 -22.90
CA THR A 481 -17.77 23.94 -22.65
C THR A 481 -17.05 24.84 -21.64
N GLU A 482 -16.08 24.27 -20.89
CA GLU A 482 -15.28 25.00 -19.92
C GLU A 482 -14.22 25.87 -20.66
N PRO A 483 -14.14 27.20 -20.39
CA PRO A 483 -13.20 28.07 -21.10
C PRO A 483 -11.74 27.67 -20.97
N GLN A 484 -11.33 27.13 -19.83
CA GLN A 484 -9.96 26.63 -19.60
C GLN A 484 -9.68 25.40 -20.46
N SER A 485 -10.62 24.48 -20.55
CA SER A 485 -10.51 23.27 -21.37
C SER A 485 -10.53 23.60 -22.87
N ILE A 486 -11.30 24.60 -23.30
CA ILE A 486 -11.30 25.10 -24.69
C ILE A 486 -9.93 25.69 -25.03
N ARG A 487 -9.32 26.51 -24.15
CA ARG A 487 -7.96 27.05 -24.36
C ARG A 487 -6.92 25.92 -24.43
N ARG A 488 -7.03 24.94 -23.55
CA ARG A 488 -6.12 23.80 -23.54
C ARG A 488 -6.27 22.96 -24.83
N TYR A 489 -7.49 22.72 -25.30
CA TYR A 489 -7.75 22.10 -26.60
C TYR A 489 -7.06 22.87 -27.74
N GLN A 490 -7.16 24.19 -27.76
CA GLN A 490 -6.54 25.05 -28.75
C GLN A 490 -5.01 24.93 -28.74
N GLN A 491 -4.42 24.91 -27.56
CA GLN A 491 -2.96 24.87 -27.39
C GLN A 491 -2.35 23.49 -27.70
N GLU A 492 -3.04 22.43 -27.30
CA GLU A 492 -2.51 21.07 -27.33
C GLU A 492 -2.91 20.30 -28.60
N ILE A 493 -4.11 20.51 -29.10
CA ILE A 493 -4.71 19.76 -30.21
C ILE A 493 -4.93 20.65 -31.42
N GLY A 494 -5.78 21.66 -31.32
CA GLY A 494 -6.11 22.55 -32.41
C GLY A 494 -6.96 21.93 -33.52
N TRP A 495 -6.95 22.53 -34.70
CA TRP A 495 -7.74 22.16 -35.86
C TRP A 495 -6.92 22.22 -37.16
N ILE A 496 -7.38 21.53 -38.22
CA ILE A 496 -6.88 21.67 -39.59
C ILE A 496 -8.02 22.10 -40.54
N GLY A 497 -7.67 22.58 -41.72
CA GLY A 497 -8.60 22.99 -42.78
C GLY A 497 -9.46 24.18 -42.41
N GLU A 498 -10.67 24.25 -42.93
CA GLU A 498 -11.61 25.37 -42.69
C GLU A 498 -11.89 25.63 -41.21
N LYS A 499 -11.92 24.59 -40.37
CA LYS A 499 -12.22 24.72 -38.94
C LYS A 499 -11.09 25.47 -38.21
N ALA A 500 -9.87 25.38 -38.65
CA ALA A 500 -8.75 26.17 -38.13
C ALA A 500 -8.98 27.68 -38.30
N HIS A 501 -9.48 28.11 -39.45
CA HIS A 501 -9.80 29.52 -39.70
C HIS A 501 -10.98 30.01 -38.84
N ARG A 502 -12.04 29.23 -38.75
CA ARG A 502 -13.23 29.56 -37.93
C ARG A 502 -12.88 29.71 -36.45
N PHE A 503 -11.87 28.99 -35.98
CA PHE A 503 -11.46 29.05 -34.60
C PHE A 503 -10.77 30.37 -34.22
N VAL A 504 -9.96 30.93 -35.11
CA VAL A 504 -9.25 32.21 -34.90
C VAL A 504 -10.26 33.37 -34.75
N ASP A 505 -11.38 33.30 -35.48
CA ASP A 505 -12.38 34.37 -35.53
C ASP A 505 -13.34 34.36 -34.32
N LEU A 506 -13.34 33.31 -33.51
CA LEU A 506 -14.25 33.17 -32.36
C LEU A 506 -13.57 33.65 -31.06
N PRO A 507 -13.93 34.81 -30.50
CA PRO A 507 -13.33 35.29 -29.26
C PRO A 507 -13.63 34.36 -28.10
N ILE A 508 -12.58 33.94 -27.36
CA ILE A 508 -12.76 33.26 -26.09
C ILE A 508 -13.20 34.31 -25.08
N PRO A 509 -14.42 34.27 -24.53
CA PRO A 509 -14.85 35.26 -23.58
C PRO A 509 -13.94 35.25 -22.36
N VAL A 510 -13.26 36.33 -22.07
CA VAL A 510 -12.59 36.55 -20.78
C VAL A 510 -13.66 36.81 -19.76
N THR A 511 -14.37 35.77 -19.32
CA THR A 511 -15.37 35.93 -18.29
C THR A 511 -14.67 36.15 -16.95
N LYS A 512 -14.85 37.30 -16.33
CA LYS A 512 -14.46 37.59 -14.93
C LYS A 512 -15.16 36.64 -13.93
N ARG A 513 -16.17 35.89 -14.37
CA ARG A 513 -16.91 34.86 -13.59
C ARG A 513 -16.45 33.50 -14.11
N GLY A 514 -15.65 32.76 -13.30
CA GLY A 514 -15.27 31.38 -13.57
C GLY A 514 -16.51 30.48 -13.72
N SER A 515 -16.34 29.38 -14.46
CA SER A 515 -17.34 28.30 -14.50
C SER A 515 -17.44 27.65 -13.12
N ASN A 516 -18.64 27.33 -12.66
CA ASN A 516 -18.87 26.57 -11.43
C ASN A 516 -18.69 25.05 -11.65
N LEU A 517 -18.36 24.62 -12.87
CA LEU A 517 -18.15 23.20 -13.20
C LEU A 517 -16.86 22.67 -12.55
N GLY A 518 -16.98 21.54 -11.87
CA GLY A 518 -15.83 20.86 -11.24
C GLY A 518 -15.23 21.58 -10.04
N HIS A 519 -15.95 22.60 -9.49
CA HIS A 519 -15.56 23.22 -8.23
C HIS A 519 -15.86 22.29 -7.05
N PRO A 520 -15.05 22.34 -5.99
CA PRO A 520 -15.35 21.65 -4.75
C PRO A 520 -16.77 21.92 -4.28
N PRO A 521 -17.47 20.90 -3.73
CA PRO A 521 -18.83 21.04 -3.23
C PRO A 521 -19.00 22.18 -2.23
N GLN A 522 -20.22 22.73 -2.12
CA GLN A 522 -20.54 23.80 -1.15
C GLN A 522 -20.16 23.41 0.29
N ALA A 523 -20.33 22.13 0.65
CA ALA A 523 -19.96 21.58 1.95
C ALA A 523 -18.49 21.84 2.32
N THR A 524 -17.61 22.10 1.35
CA THR A 524 -16.20 22.47 1.59
C THR A 524 -16.05 23.74 2.42
N TRP A 525 -17.03 24.67 2.37
CA TRP A 525 -16.99 25.85 3.22
C TRP A 525 -17.00 25.52 4.71
N GLN A 526 -17.72 24.48 5.11
CA GLN A 526 -17.77 24.05 6.52
C GLN A 526 -16.39 23.60 6.98
N LEU A 527 -15.66 22.86 6.13
CA LEU A 527 -14.29 22.44 6.43
C LEU A 527 -13.33 23.63 6.55
N VAL A 528 -13.45 24.62 5.64
CA VAL A 528 -12.61 25.83 5.70
C VAL A 528 -12.90 26.62 6.98
N CYS A 529 -14.16 26.79 7.35
CA CYS A 529 -14.55 27.49 8.58
C CYS A 529 -14.06 26.77 9.83
N ALA A 530 -14.23 25.45 9.90
CA ALA A 530 -13.76 24.64 11.02
C ALA A 530 -12.23 24.72 11.18
N ALA A 531 -11.48 24.59 10.08
CA ALA A 531 -10.02 24.70 10.11
C ALA A 531 -9.53 26.11 10.50
N ALA A 532 -10.21 27.15 10.03
CA ALA A 532 -9.89 28.53 10.42
C ALA A 532 -10.17 28.78 11.92
N GLN A 533 -11.29 28.28 12.42
CA GLN A 533 -11.68 28.41 13.83
C GLN A 533 -10.72 27.67 14.75
N GLN A 534 -10.25 26.47 14.38
CA GLN A 534 -9.25 25.71 15.13
C GLN A 534 -7.93 26.48 15.31
N GLN A 535 -7.58 27.33 14.34
CA GLN A 535 -6.37 28.17 14.39
C GLN A 535 -6.63 29.58 14.92
N GLY A 536 -7.85 29.87 15.40
CA GLY A 536 -8.22 31.20 15.89
C GLY A 536 -8.24 32.28 14.81
N LEU A 537 -8.33 31.90 13.52
CA LEU A 537 -8.29 32.82 12.40
C LEU A 537 -9.71 33.23 11.98
N ALA A 538 -9.98 34.54 12.01
CA ALA A 538 -11.19 35.06 11.40
C ALA A 538 -11.15 34.89 9.88
N MET A 539 -12.30 34.62 9.24
CA MET A 539 -12.40 34.41 7.78
C MET A 539 -11.88 35.58 6.94
N VAL A 540 -12.01 36.81 7.43
CA VAL A 540 -11.45 38.03 6.79
C VAL A 540 -9.92 37.99 6.80
N GLU A 541 -9.33 37.56 7.90
CA GLU A 541 -7.87 37.43 8.05
C GLU A 541 -7.35 36.28 7.20
N LEU A 542 -8.07 35.15 7.13
CA LEU A 542 -7.74 34.05 6.22
C LEU A 542 -7.72 34.51 4.76
N ALA A 543 -8.74 35.24 4.33
CA ALA A 543 -8.81 35.78 2.98
C ALA A 543 -7.64 36.74 2.70
N ARG A 544 -7.28 37.61 3.66
CA ARG A 544 -6.15 38.53 3.53
C ARG A 544 -4.81 37.78 3.41
N ARG A 545 -4.57 36.77 4.24
CA ARG A 545 -3.34 35.97 4.21
C ARG A 545 -3.22 35.12 2.94
N SER A 546 -4.36 34.76 2.34
CA SER A 546 -4.38 34.05 1.05
C SER A 546 -4.18 34.96 -0.18
N GLY A 547 -3.94 36.26 0.03
CA GLY A 547 -3.69 37.22 -1.05
C GLY A 547 -4.94 37.81 -1.70
N GLU A 548 -6.12 37.65 -1.10
CA GLU A 548 -7.34 38.24 -1.62
C GLU A 548 -7.42 39.73 -1.24
N THR A 549 -7.76 40.56 -2.23
CA THR A 549 -8.05 41.99 -2.01
C THR A 549 -9.42 42.12 -1.33
N THR A 550 -9.45 42.33 -0.03
CA THR A 550 -10.68 42.61 0.71
C THR A 550 -10.99 44.11 0.58
N SER A 551 -12.01 44.48 -0.22
CA SER A 551 -12.56 45.83 -0.15
C SER A 551 -13.33 45.98 1.16
N ALA A 552 -13.11 47.08 1.91
CA ALA A 552 -13.84 47.40 3.11
C ALA A 552 -15.39 47.37 2.82
N GLY A 553 -16.11 46.51 3.53
CA GLY A 553 -17.57 46.34 3.36
C GLY A 553 -18.01 45.12 2.56
N LYS A 554 -17.10 44.36 1.89
CA LYS A 554 -17.42 43.05 1.34
C LYS A 554 -16.72 41.99 2.16
N TYR A 555 -17.47 41.26 2.94
CA TYR A 555 -17.02 40.08 3.62
C TYR A 555 -16.21 39.19 2.66
N GLY A 556 -15.00 38.84 3.01
CA GLY A 556 -14.09 38.04 2.17
C GLY A 556 -14.63 36.68 1.76
N GLY A 557 -15.62 36.71 0.90
CA GLY A 557 -16.17 35.57 0.18
C GLY A 557 -17.10 34.63 0.96
N TYR A 558 -17.12 34.63 2.29
CA TYR A 558 -18.07 33.79 3.06
C TYR A 558 -19.36 34.54 3.36
N ASN A 559 -20.41 34.14 2.68
CA ASN A 559 -21.79 34.45 3.08
C ASN A 559 -22.50 33.09 3.20
N PRO A 560 -22.92 32.68 4.39
CA PRO A 560 -23.61 31.41 4.61
C PRO A 560 -24.93 31.29 3.80
N HIS A 561 -25.50 32.41 3.36
CA HIS A 561 -26.68 32.45 2.48
C HIS A 561 -26.35 32.28 0.99
N LEU A 562 -25.07 32.33 0.57
CA LEU A 562 -24.71 32.09 -0.82
C LEU A 562 -24.47 30.59 -1.03
N GLN A 563 -25.41 29.92 -1.64
CA GLN A 563 -25.32 28.52 -2.08
C GLN A 563 -24.29 28.35 -3.23
N ARG A 564 -23.06 28.81 -3.07
CA ARG A 564 -22.03 28.76 -4.11
C ARG A 564 -20.84 27.92 -3.66
N SER A 565 -20.31 27.08 -4.57
CA SER A 565 -19.06 26.35 -4.37
C SER A 565 -17.86 27.30 -4.30
N ILE A 566 -16.78 26.87 -3.64
CA ILE A 566 -15.52 27.62 -3.54
C ILE A 566 -14.73 27.44 -4.84
N PRO A 567 -14.23 28.50 -5.48
CA PRO A 567 -13.28 28.37 -6.59
C PRO A 567 -12.00 27.64 -6.11
N ARG A 568 -11.50 26.69 -6.91
CA ARG A 568 -10.33 25.87 -6.55
C ARG A 568 -9.11 26.70 -6.15
N ALA A 569 -8.76 27.74 -6.94
CA ALA A 569 -7.62 28.62 -6.65
C ALA A 569 -7.76 29.30 -5.27
N ARG A 570 -8.98 29.71 -4.88
CA ARG A 570 -9.25 30.28 -3.57
C ARG A 570 -9.09 29.22 -2.48
N LEU A 571 -9.63 28.03 -2.68
CA LEU A 571 -9.52 26.93 -1.74
C LEU A 571 -8.06 26.51 -1.54
N SER A 572 -7.27 26.47 -2.59
CA SER A 572 -5.83 26.19 -2.53
C SER A 572 -5.09 27.25 -1.69
N GLY A 573 -5.40 28.54 -1.87
CA GLY A 573 -4.88 29.60 -1.02
C GLY A 573 -5.21 29.42 0.46
N TYR A 574 -6.47 29.10 0.76
CA TYR A 574 -6.90 28.82 2.14
C TYR A 574 -6.24 27.57 2.71
N ALA A 575 -6.13 26.49 1.94
CA ALA A 575 -5.48 25.25 2.36
C ALA A 575 -4.01 25.47 2.73
N ASN A 576 -3.30 26.33 1.99
CA ASN A 576 -1.89 26.66 2.27
C ASN A 576 -1.75 27.49 3.54
N VAL A 577 -2.59 28.52 3.72
CA VAL A 577 -2.58 29.37 4.93
C VAL A 577 -2.92 28.55 6.18
N LEU A 578 -3.91 27.67 6.07
CA LEU A 578 -4.37 26.80 7.16
C LEU A 578 -3.48 25.57 7.37
N ASN A 579 -2.50 25.32 6.49
CA ASN A 579 -1.68 24.11 6.48
C ASN A 579 -2.51 22.82 6.62
N ASN A 580 -3.67 22.77 5.94
CA ASN A 580 -4.62 21.68 6.06
C ASN A 580 -4.53 20.74 4.86
N GLN A 581 -4.11 19.49 5.09
CA GLN A 581 -3.88 18.49 4.06
C GLN A 581 -5.16 18.05 3.34
N GLN A 582 -6.28 17.91 4.07
CA GLN A 582 -7.56 17.55 3.46
C GLN A 582 -8.03 18.63 2.47
N LEU A 583 -7.91 19.90 2.83
CA LEU A 583 -8.23 21.01 1.94
C LEU A 583 -7.30 21.07 0.73
N ARG A 584 -6.02 20.67 0.88
CA ARG A 584 -5.08 20.53 -0.26
C ARG A 584 -5.55 19.44 -1.21
N ALA A 585 -5.89 18.24 -0.70
CA ALA A 585 -6.42 17.16 -1.53
C ALA A 585 -7.70 17.56 -2.27
N ILE A 586 -8.64 18.23 -1.60
CA ILE A 586 -9.90 18.72 -2.20
C ILE A 586 -9.64 19.79 -3.28
N ALA A 587 -8.66 20.67 -3.07
CA ALA A 587 -8.23 21.70 -4.00
C ALA A 587 -7.23 21.20 -5.04
N GLY A 588 -6.86 19.93 -5.00
CA GLY A 588 -5.80 19.33 -5.80
C GLY A 588 -5.89 19.68 -7.30
N PRO A 589 -4.74 19.91 -7.96
CA PRO A 589 -4.74 20.34 -9.35
C PRO A 589 -5.38 19.33 -10.29
N ASP A 590 -5.26 18.03 -9.96
CA ASP A 590 -5.76 16.93 -10.78
C ASP A 590 -7.09 16.36 -10.29
N VAL A 591 -7.77 17.01 -9.33
CA VAL A 591 -9.09 16.62 -8.86
C VAL A 591 -10.20 17.45 -9.53
N TYR A 592 -11.18 16.78 -10.10
CA TYR A 592 -12.41 17.33 -10.65
C TYR A 592 -13.59 16.81 -9.82
N TRP A 593 -14.52 17.70 -9.42
CA TRP A 593 -15.70 17.30 -8.65
C TRP A 593 -16.86 17.04 -9.58
N ASP A 594 -17.33 15.78 -9.60
CA ASP A 594 -18.37 15.29 -10.50
C ASP A 594 -19.55 14.72 -9.71
N GLU A 595 -20.75 14.92 -10.20
CA GLU A 595 -21.98 14.52 -9.50
C GLU A 595 -22.44 13.15 -9.97
N ILE A 596 -22.77 12.26 -9.04
CA ILE A 596 -23.42 10.99 -9.35
C ILE A 596 -24.86 11.27 -9.80
N ILE A 597 -25.19 10.85 -11.02
CA ILE A 597 -26.53 11.02 -11.61
C ILE A 597 -27.34 9.72 -11.63
N GLU A 598 -26.69 8.56 -11.52
CA GLU A 598 -27.32 7.26 -11.62
C GLU A 598 -26.54 6.21 -10.82
N ILE A 599 -27.26 5.36 -10.11
CA ILE A 599 -26.74 4.14 -9.43
C ILE A 599 -27.72 3.02 -9.74
N THR A 600 -27.28 2.03 -10.54
CA THR A 600 -28.15 0.91 -10.96
C THR A 600 -27.51 -0.44 -10.61
N PRO A 601 -28.26 -1.38 -10.01
CA PRO A 601 -27.77 -2.75 -9.82
C PRO A 601 -27.65 -3.46 -11.18
N ILE A 602 -26.52 -4.17 -11.39
CA ILE A 602 -26.22 -4.89 -12.64
C ILE A 602 -26.11 -6.39 -12.47
N GLY A 603 -26.42 -6.92 -11.26
CA GLY A 603 -26.28 -8.33 -10.95
C GLY A 603 -24.89 -8.69 -10.42
N SER A 604 -24.58 -9.99 -10.44
CA SER A 604 -23.30 -10.51 -9.94
C SER A 604 -22.29 -10.68 -11.08
N HIS A 605 -21.10 -10.10 -10.90
CA HIS A 605 -20.01 -10.14 -11.89
C HIS A 605 -18.69 -10.55 -11.25
N GLN A 606 -17.78 -11.10 -12.04
CA GLN A 606 -16.39 -11.34 -11.66
C GLN A 606 -15.72 -10.01 -11.35
N VAL A 607 -15.05 -9.88 -10.19
CA VAL A 607 -14.47 -8.62 -9.73
C VAL A 607 -13.02 -8.78 -9.26
N TYR A 608 -12.28 -7.68 -9.38
CA TYR A 608 -10.85 -7.57 -9.10
C TYR A 608 -10.55 -6.33 -8.26
N ASP A 609 -9.38 -6.35 -7.58
CA ASP A 609 -8.85 -5.20 -6.84
C ASP A 609 -7.33 -5.14 -6.95
N LEU A 610 -6.73 -3.95 -6.67
CA LEU A 610 -5.29 -3.70 -6.64
C LEU A 610 -4.92 -3.09 -5.29
N THR A 611 -3.89 -3.59 -4.64
CA THR A 611 -3.35 -2.96 -3.43
C THR A 611 -2.22 -2.01 -3.79
N VAL A 612 -2.41 -0.73 -3.51
CA VAL A 612 -1.43 0.34 -3.71
C VAL A 612 -1.02 0.87 -2.34
N PRO A 613 0.24 0.66 -1.88
CA PRO A 613 0.70 1.09 -0.56
C PRO A 613 0.67 2.61 -0.39
N GLU A 614 1.15 3.33 -1.40
CA GLU A 614 1.18 4.79 -1.40
C GLU A 614 -0.21 5.37 -1.63
N GLY A 615 -0.80 5.96 -0.59
CA GLY A 615 -2.11 6.62 -0.64
C GLY A 615 -3.31 5.67 -0.59
N ALA A 616 -3.10 4.36 -0.60
CA ALA A 616 -4.13 3.31 -0.55
C ALA A 616 -5.29 3.51 -1.53
N ASN A 617 -5.04 4.13 -2.69
CA ASN A 617 -6.01 4.41 -3.75
C ASN A 617 -5.38 4.23 -5.14
N PHE A 618 -6.22 4.08 -6.15
CA PHE A 618 -5.79 4.08 -7.55
C PHE A 618 -6.89 4.62 -8.48
N VAL A 619 -6.54 4.83 -9.77
CA VAL A 619 -7.48 5.28 -10.79
C VAL A 619 -7.99 4.08 -11.60
N ALA A 620 -9.31 3.93 -11.63
CA ALA A 620 -10.00 2.94 -12.45
C ALA A 620 -11.17 3.60 -13.19
N GLN A 621 -11.29 3.39 -14.49
CA GLN A 621 -12.37 3.96 -15.33
C GLN A 621 -12.52 5.49 -15.10
N ASP A 622 -11.40 6.20 -14.96
CA ASP A 622 -11.33 7.63 -14.67
C ASP A 622 -11.96 8.06 -13.31
N ILE A 623 -11.95 7.18 -12.29
CA ILE A 623 -12.46 7.40 -10.92
C ILE A 623 -11.47 6.90 -9.87
N PHE A 624 -11.39 7.53 -8.66
CA PHE A 624 -10.52 7.12 -7.55
C PHE A 624 -11.15 6.09 -6.60
N VAL A 625 -10.37 5.12 -6.04
CA VAL A 625 -10.82 3.93 -5.24
C VAL A 625 -9.88 3.49 -4.06
N HIS A 626 -10.36 2.87 -2.90
CA HIS A 626 -9.59 2.69 -1.61
C HIS A 626 -9.87 1.44 -0.70
N ASN A 627 -9.01 1.13 0.40
CA ASN A 627 -9.01 -0.09 1.28
C ASN A 627 -8.69 0.04 2.82
N THR A 628 -9.09 -0.89 3.90
CA THR A 628 -8.53 -1.30 5.27
C THR A 628 -9.47 -1.65 6.52
N SER A 629 -9.22 -2.46 7.66
CA SER A 629 -8.77 -2.46 9.10
C SER A 629 -9.53 -3.22 10.19
N PHE A 630 -8.84 -4.12 11.01
CA PHE A 630 -9.32 -4.73 12.30
C PHE A 630 -8.35 -4.55 13.48
N ALA A 631 -7.04 -4.62 13.26
CA ALA A 631 -5.99 -4.63 14.31
C ALA A 631 -6.06 -3.45 15.29
N MET A 632 -6.60 -2.33 14.84
CA MET A 632 -6.71 -1.12 15.64
C MET A 632 -7.66 -1.25 16.84
N SER A 633 -8.70 -2.11 16.74
CA SER A 633 -9.62 -2.33 17.86
C SER A 633 -8.94 -3.06 19.02
N VAL A 634 -8.03 -4.00 18.71
CA VAL A 634 -7.24 -4.71 19.73
C VAL A 634 -6.21 -3.77 20.37
N ALA A 635 -5.47 -3.00 19.59
CA ALA A 635 -4.48 -2.04 20.09
C ALA A 635 -5.11 -1.00 21.05
N HIS A 636 -6.27 -0.46 20.66
CA HIS A 636 -7.04 0.46 21.51
C HIS A 636 -7.54 -0.19 22.80
N GLY A 637 -8.02 -1.45 22.71
CA GLY A 637 -8.50 -2.22 23.86
C GLY A 637 -7.40 -2.44 24.90
N VAL A 638 -6.20 -2.87 24.48
CA VAL A 638 -5.03 -3.09 25.36
C VAL A 638 -4.63 -1.82 26.08
N ALA A 639 -4.51 -0.70 25.33
CA ALA A 639 -4.12 0.59 25.94
C ALA A 639 -5.15 1.11 26.95
N LYS A 640 -6.44 0.79 26.77
CA LYS A 640 -7.54 1.26 27.62
C LYS A 640 -7.82 0.34 28.80
N ALA A 641 -7.77 -0.99 28.62
CA ALA A 641 -8.17 -1.96 29.65
C ALA A 641 -7.16 -2.07 30.81
N GLY A 642 -5.87 -1.90 30.56
CA GLY A 642 -4.82 -2.14 31.54
C GLY A 642 -3.70 -1.10 31.57
N ASN A 643 -3.84 0.09 30.95
CA ASN A 643 -2.73 1.02 30.69
C ASN A 643 -1.52 0.34 30.03
N GLY A 644 -1.73 -0.75 29.28
CA GLY A 644 -0.68 -1.46 28.58
C GLY A 644 -0.05 -0.60 27.48
N ILE A 645 1.28 -0.56 27.45
CA ILE A 645 2.04 0.22 26.48
C ILE A 645 2.05 -0.51 25.13
N VAL A 646 1.47 0.11 24.10
CA VAL A 646 1.33 -0.48 22.76
C VAL A 646 2.24 0.19 21.76
N GLY A 647 3.11 -0.58 21.12
CA GLY A 647 3.85 -0.17 19.92
C GLY A 647 3.16 -0.64 18.65
N ILE A 648 2.92 0.26 17.69
CA ILE A 648 2.31 -0.05 16.39
C ILE A 648 3.26 0.30 15.27
N PHE A 649 3.68 -0.69 14.49
CA PHE A 649 4.35 -0.51 13.23
C PHE A 649 3.32 -0.58 12.10
N SER A 650 2.94 0.57 11.57
CA SER A 650 1.98 0.68 10.48
C SER A 650 2.71 0.88 9.17
N LEU A 651 2.84 -0.18 8.40
CA LEU A 651 3.54 -0.14 7.11
C LEU A 651 2.60 0.28 5.95
N GLU A 652 1.29 0.33 6.22
CA GLU A 652 0.24 0.66 5.23
C GLU A 652 -0.43 2.02 5.49
N MET A 653 -0.62 2.43 6.75
CA MET A 653 -1.40 3.61 7.12
C MET A 653 -0.56 4.66 7.84
N SER A 654 -0.84 5.96 7.56
CA SER A 654 -0.21 7.05 8.32
C SER A 654 -0.73 7.13 9.77
N ARG A 655 0.09 7.67 10.66
CA ARG A 655 -0.27 7.89 12.08
C ARG A 655 -1.55 8.70 12.26
N ASP A 656 -1.78 9.72 11.44
CA ASP A 656 -2.98 10.55 11.51
C ASP A 656 -4.27 9.77 11.23
N GLN A 657 -4.21 8.84 10.26
CA GLN A 657 -5.34 7.95 9.93
C GLN A 657 -5.66 6.97 11.07
N LEU A 658 -4.63 6.48 11.75
CA LEU A 658 -4.80 5.59 12.90
C LEU A 658 -5.42 6.33 14.09
N VAL A 659 -4.96 7.55 14.39
CA VAL A 659 -5.53 8.40 15.45
C VAL A 659 -6.99 8.72 15.18
N GLN A 660 -7.37 9.07 13.94
CA GLN A 660 -8.77 9.33 13.57
C GLN A 660 -9.68 8.10 13.79
N ARG A 661 -9.17 6.89 13.50
CA ARG A 661 -9.91 5.65 13.76
C ARG A 661 -10.08 5.37 15.25
N MET A 662 -9.02 5.56 16.04
CA MET A 662 -9.11 5.42 17.50
C MET A 662 -10.10 6.42 18.09
N LEU A 663 -10.15 7.64 17.56
CA LEU A 663 -11.08 8.66 17.99
C LEU A 663 -12.54 8.27 17.66
N ALA A 664 -12.79 7.68 16.48
CA ALA A 664 -14.10 7.15 16.11
C ALA A 664 -14.54 5.99 17.02
N MET A 665 -13.62 5.09 17.34
CA MET A 665 -13.87 3.97 18.27
C MET A 665 -14.21 4.44 19.68
N GLU A 666 -13.58 5.52 20.14
CA GLU A 666 -13.75 6.06 21.50
C GLU A 666 -15.05 6.88 21.64
N THR A 667 -15.39 7.67 20.63
CA THR A 667 -16.57 8.55 20.68
C THR A 667 -17.86 7.87 20.23
N GLY A 668 -17.77 6.78 19.48
CA GLY A 668 -18.93 6.20 18.77
C GLY A 668 -19.41 7.07 17.60
N ILE A 669 -18.72 8.17 17.30
CA ILE A 669 -19.02 9.06 16.19
C ILE A 669 -18.44 8.44 14.92
N ASP A 670 -19.24 8.41 13.85
CA ASP A 670 -18.80 7.90 12.56
C ASP A 670 -17.46 8.53 12.13
N THR A 671 -16.50 7.68 11.72
CA THR A 671 -15.16 8.10 11.24
C THR A 671 -15.26 9.18 10.17
N HIS A 672 -16.34 9.15 9.36
CA HIS A 672 -16.63 10.15 8.36
C HIS A 672 -16.98 11.51 8.98
N LYS A 673 -17.81 11.54 10.04
CA LYS A 673 -18.18 12.79 10.73
C LYS A 673 -16.96 13.43 11.40
N LEU A 674 -16.11 12.63 12.05
CA LEU A 674 -14.88 13.12 12.67
C LEU A 674 -13.93 13.72 11.62
N ARG A 675 -13.81 13.10 10.47
CA ARG A 675 -12.94 13.58 9.39
C ARG A 675 -13.47 14.80 8.67
N THR A 676 -14.82 14.93 8.58
CA THR A 676 -15.45 16.05 7.87
C THR A 676 -15.74 17.25 8.75
N GLY A 677 -15.58 17.12 10.06
CA GLY A 677 -15.96 18.15 11.01
C GLY A 677 -17.48 18.37 11.12
N HIS A 678 -18.30 17.46 10.57
CA HIS A 678 -19.76 17.49 10.74
C HIS A 678 -20.14 16.98 12.13
N ILE A 679 -19.49 17.54 13.13
CA ILE A 679 -19.69 17.24 14.54
C ILE A 679 -20.67 18.28 15.07
N ARG A 680 -21.76 17.84 15.66
CA ARG A 680 -22.72 18.73 16.33
C ARG A 680 -22.08 19.29 17.60
N ASP A 681 -22.57 20.42 18.11
CA ASP A 681 -21.97 21.05 19.31
C ASP A 681 -21.95 20.08 20.51
N ASN A 682 -22.96 19.24 20.68
CA ASN A 682 -22.97 18.17 21.69
C ASN A 682 -21.97 17.04 21.40
N GLU A 683 -21.70 16.74 20.12
CA GLU A 683 -20.70 15.73 19.70
C GLU A 683 -19.28 16.31 19.81
N LEU A 684 -19.09 17.63 19.64
CA LEU A 684 -17.79 18.29 19.74
C LEU A 684 -17.19 18.16 21.14
N GLN A 685 -18.02 18.32 22.17
CA GLN A 685 -17.58 18.11 23.55
C GLN A 685 -17.08 16.68 23.78
N LEU A 686 -17.82 15.67 23.27
CA LEU A 686 -17.40 14.26 23.33
C LEU A 686 -16.07 14.02 22.62
N VAL A 687 -15.86 14.68 21.47
CA VAL A 687 -14.60 14.59 20.72
C VAL A 687 -13.44 15.20 21.50
N MET A 688 -13.62 16.37 22.10
CA MET A 688 -12.59 17.02 22.92
C MET A 688 -12.20 16.18 24.15
N GLU A 689 -13.20 15.59 24.83
CA GLU A 689 -13.01 14.69 25.95
C GLU A 689 -12.27 13.40 25.50
N ALA A 690 -12.66 12.83 24.34
CA ALA A 690 -12.01 11.66 23.76
C ALA A 690 -10.56 11.95 23.33
N MET A 691 -10.28 13.12 22.75
CA MET A 691 -8.92 13.57 22.45
C MET A 691 -8.06 13.64 23.72
N GLY A 692 -8.61 14.19 24.81
CA GLY A 692 -7.91 14.20 26.11
C GLY A 692 -7.62 12.79 26.63
N ARG A 693 -8.60 11.86 26.53
CA ARG A 693 -8.39 10.46 26.90
C ARG A 693 -7.37 9.76 26.00
N LEU A 694 -7.46 9.92 24.68
CA LEU A 694 -6.51 9.30 23.73
C LEU A 694 -5.09 9.84 23.90
N ALA A 695 -4.93 11.13 24.22
CA ALA A 695 -3.62 11.72 24.47
C ALA A 695 -2.94 11.15 25.72
N SER A 696 -3.71 10.60 26.66
CA SER A 696 -3.18 9.94 27.86
C SER A 696 -2.90 8.44 27.67
N LEU A 697 -3.37 7.83 26.55
CA LEU A 697 -3.11 6.42 26.28
C LEU A 697 -1.65 6.19 25.86
N PRO A 698 -0.98 5.16 26.40
CA PRO A 698 0.41 4.84 26.08
C PRO A 698 0.53 4.09 24.74
N VAL A 699 0.15 4.73 23.64
CA VAL A 699 0.22 4.17 22.28
C VAL A 699 1.28 4.91 21.46
N TYR A 700 2.24 4.15 20.93
CA TYR A 700 3.36 4.65 20.13
C TYR A 700 3.23 4.15 18.69
N ILE A 701 3.24 5.04 17.69
CA ILE A 701 3.02 4.71 16.28
C ILE A 701 4.26 5.02 15.45
N GLU A 702 4.73 4.05 14.70
CA GLU A 702 5.77 4.17 13.68
C GLU A 702 5.15 3.87 12.31
N ASP A 703 5.24 4.80 11.35
CA ASP A 703 4.57 4.73 10.05
C ASP A 703 5.53 4.76 8.83
N THR A 704 6.80 4.39 9.05
CA THR A 704 7.77 4.25 7.96
C THR A 704 7.46 2.99 7.13
N ALA A 705 7.25 3.16 5.82
CA ALA A 705 6.98 2.05 4.90
C ALA A 705 8.25 1.25 4.57
N GLY A 706 8.08 -0.06 4.27
CA GLY A 706 9.16 -0.90 3.74
C GLY A 706 10.29 -1.25 4.72
N MET A 707 10.02 -1.25 6.04
CA MET A 707 11.01 -1.61 7.06
C MET A 707 11.42 -3.08 6.99
N SER A 708 12.72 -3.35 7.19
CA SER A 708 13.27 -4.68 7.40
C SER A 708 13.00 -5.19 8.83
N ILE A 709 13.09 -6.51 9.04
CA ILE A 709 12.97 -7.11 10.37
C ILE A 709 14.01 -6.58 11.35
N MET A 710 15.21 -6.20 10.87
CA MET A 710 16.27 -5.64 11.70
C MET A 710 15.94 -4.24 12.20
N GLU A 711 15.38 -3.39 11.35
CA GLU A 711 14.93 -2.04 11.73
C GLU A 711 13.77 -2.10 12.72
N VAL A 712 12.78 -2.97 12.50
CA VAL A 712 11.68 -3.21 13.45
C VAL A 712 12.24 -3.63 14.80
N ARG A 713 13.20 -4.56 14.84
CA ARG A 713 13.86 -5.05 16.06
C ARG A 713 14.62 -3.93 16.79
N SER A 714 15.38 -3.11 16.04
CA SER A 714 16.14 -1.97 16.60
C SER A 714 15.21 -0.95 17.22
N LYS A 715 14.14 -0.54 16.50
CA LYS A 715 13.17 0.44 17.00
C LYS A 715 12.36 -0.09 18.19
N ALA A 716 11.93 -1.36 18.15
CA ALA A 716 11.20 -2.01 19.23
C ALA A 716 12.06 -2.10 20.52
N ARG A 717 13.35 -2.48 20.42
CA ARG A 717 14.28 -2.48 21.56
C ARG A 717 14.45 -1.09 22.17
N ARG A 718 14.57 -0.06 21.31
CA ARG A 718 14.69 1.33 21.77
C ARG A 718 13.44 1.79 22.51
N LEU A 719 12.26 1.44 22.01
CA LEU A 719 10.99 1.74 22.67
C LEU A 719 10.86 0.96 23.99
N GLN A 720 11.21 -0.34 23.99
CA GLN A 720 11.22 -1.18 25.20
C GLN A 720 12.13 -0.62 26.29
N SER A 721 13.34 -0.17 25.94
CA SER A 721 14.30 0.39 26.92
C SER A 721 13.90 1.78 27.44
N ARG A 722 13.11 2.53 26.64
CA ARG A 722 12.72 3.90 26.99
C ARG A 722 11.46 3.98 27.86
N VAL A 723 10.44 3.21 27.52
CA VAL A 723 9.11 3.31 28.17
C VAL A 723 8.53 1.96 28.58
N GLY A 724 9.11 0.86 28.11
CA GLY A 724 8.50 -0.47 28.18
C GLY A 724 7.51 -0.69 27.04
N ILE A 725 7.18 -1.94 26.72
CA ILE A 725 6.15 -2.32 25.76
C ILE A 725 5.42 -3.54 26.33
N ASP A 726 4.09 -3.55 26.29
CA ASP A 726 3.27 -4.70 26.65
C ASP A 726 2.69 -5.41 25.44
N LEU A 727 2.52 -4.73 24.32
CA LEU A 727 2.06 -5.29 23.04
C LEU A 727 2.75 -4.61 21.86
N LEU A 728 3.17 -5.41 20.88
CA LEU A 728 3.65 -4.94 19.59
C LEU A 728 2.67 -5.37 18.49
N VAL A 729 2.26 -4.43 17.63
CA VAL A 729 1.39 -4.69 16.48
C VAL A 729 2.12 -4.33 15.20
N ILE A 730 2.08 -5.20 14.19
CA ILE A 730 2.71 -5.02 12.88
C ILE A 730 1.66 -5.17 11.78
N ASP A 731 1.41 -4.10 11.03
CA ASP A 731 0.41 -4.04 9.97
C ASP A 731 1.08 -3.74 8.63
N TYR A 732 1.33 -4.75 7.81
CA TYR A 732 1.23 -6.19 7.87
C TYR A 732 2.52 -6.86 7.33
N LEU A 733 2.73 -8.16 7.65
CA LEU A 733 3.96 -8.92 7.39
C LEU A 733 4.49 -8.80 5.96
N GLN A 734 3.61 -8.89 4.97
CA GLN A 734 3.98 -8.91 3.57
C GLN A 734 4.46 -7.55 3.02
N LEU A 735 4.39 -6.46 3.80
CA LEU A 735 4.98 -5.16 3.45
C LEU A 735 6.42 -4.99 3.97
N MET A 736 6.89 -5.91 4.82
CA MET A 736 8.26 -5.90 5.30
C MET A 736 9.23 -6.33 4.18
N GLN A 737 10.44 -5.76 4.21
CA GLN A 737 11.52 -6.11 3.28
C GLN A 737 12.39 -7.22 3.85
N GLY A 738 12.68 -8.23 3.02
CA GLY A 738 13.63 -9.29 3.31
C GLY A 738 14.99 -9.08 2.60
N ARG A 739 15.98 -9.91 2.92
CA ARG A 739 17.36 -9.79 2.43
C ARG A 739 17.62 -10.32 1.00
N GLY A 740 16.65 -10.92 0.29
CA GLY A 740 16.87 -11.57 -1.01
C GLY A 740 15.70 -11.37 -2.00
N ARG A 741 16.06 -11.22 -3.30
CA ARG A 741 15.10 -10.94 -4.38
C ARG A 741 14.47 -12.18 -5.04
N GLU A 742 14.87 -13.42 -4.69
CA GLU A 742 14.55 -14.58 -5.53
C GLU A 742 13.40 -15.49 -5.05
N ASN A 743 12.99 -15.45 -3.78
CA ASN A 743 11.90 -16.32 -3.30
C ASN A 743 11.10 -15.71 -2.15
N ARG A 744 9.91 -15.18 -2.46
CA ARG A 744 9.02 -14.53 -1.49
C ARG A 744 8.62 -15.43 -0.30
N VAL A 745 8.47 -16.73 -0.52
CA VAL A 745 8.11 -17.70 0.53
C VAL A 745 9.22 -17.80 1.59
N GLN A 746 10.48 -17.80 1.16
CA GLN A 746 11.63 -17.85 2.07
C GLN A 746 11.77 -16.54 2.86
N GLU A 747 11.56 -15.41 2.20
CA GLU A 747 11.60 -14.08 2.79
C GLU A 747 10.56 -13.92 3.91
N VAL A 748 9.32 -14.30 3.66
CA VAL A 748 8.24 -14.27 4.66
C VAL A 748 8.54 -15.23 5.82
N GLY A 749 9.16 -16.38 5.55
CA GLY A 749 9.62 -17.31 6.59
C GLY A 749 10.75 -16.76 7.45
N GLU A 750 11.66 -15.96 6.87
CA GLU A 750 12.70 -15.27 7.62
C GLU A 750 12.11 -14.19 8.53
N ILE A 751 11.16 -13.42 8.02
CA ILE A 751 10.45 -12.38 8.78
C ILE A 751 9.70 -13.01 9.94
N SER A 752 8.92 -14.10 9.75
CA SER A 752 8.13 -14.73 10.82
C SER A 752 9.00 -15.27 11.95
N ARG A 753 10.12 -15.95 11.61
CA ARG A 753 11.10 -16.40 12.60
C ARG A 753 11.75 -15.23 13.34
N GLY A 754 12.05 -14.15 12.62
CA GLY A 754 12.60 -12.93 13.23
C GLY A 754 11.64 -12.28 14.23
N LEU A 755 10.33 -12.26 13.92
CA LEU A 755 9.29 -11.75 14.83
C LEU A 755 9.07 -12.65 16.04
N LYS A 756 9.11 -13.99 15.86
CA LYS A 756 9.04 -14.92 17.01
C LYS A 756 10.26 -14.76 17.91
N ALA A 757 11.46 -14.57 17.33
CA ALA A 757 12.64 -14.29 18.11
C ALA A 757 12.54 -12.95 18.87
N LEU A 758 11.95 -11.92 18.24
CA LEU A 758 11.71 -10.61 18.86
C LEU A 758 10.73 -10.70 20.02
N ALA A 759 9.61 -11.43 19.86
CA ALA A 759 8.62 -11.65 20.92
C ALA A 759 9.25 -12.30 22.16
N ARG A 760 10.11 -13.32 21.97
CA ARG A 760 10.85 -13.99 23.04
C ARG A 760 11.90 -13.09 23.68
N GLU A 761 12.65 -12.33 22.87
CA GLU A 761 13.72 -11.45 23.31
C GLU A 761 13.21 -10.32 24.20
N LEU A 762 12.10 -9.68 23.81
CA LEU A 762 11.49 -8.60 24.56
C LEU A 762 10.52 -9.09 25.64
N ASN A 763 10.20 -10.38 25.63
CA ASN A 763 9.19 -11.01 26.50
C ASN A 763 7.83 -10.31 26.44
N ILE A 764 7.34 -10.02 25.22
CA ILE A 764 6.07 -9.37 24.94
C ILE A 764 5.28 -10.15 23.87
N PRO A 765 3.93 -10.08 23.85
CA PRO A 765 3.14 -10.54 22.73
C PRO A 765 3.37 -9.67 21.50
N VAL A 766 3.48 -10.31 20.33
CA VAL A 766 3.59 -9.66 19.03
C VAL A 766 2.41 -10.09 18.16
N ILE A 767 1.54 -9.15 17.78
CA ILE A 767 0.48 -9.37 16.79
C ILE A 767 1.02 -8.95 15.43
N ALA A 768 1.10 -9.90 14.51
CA ALA A 768 1.44 -9.61 13.13
C ALA A 768 0.24 -9.91 12.22
N LEU A 769 -0.16 -8.91 11.44
CA LEU A 769 -1.23 -9.09 10.47
C LEU A 769 -0.71 -9.85 9.26
N SER A 770 -1.54 -10.72 8.72
CA SER A 770 -1.25 -11.50 7.51
C SER A 770 -2.43 -11.56 6.57
N GLN A 771 -2.14 -11.57 5.29
CA GLN A 771 -3.14 -11.74 4.26
C GLN A 771 -3.38 -13.21 3.97
N LEU A 772 -4.66 -13.61 3.80
CA LEU A 772 -5.02 -14.99 3.43
C LEU A 772 -4.89 -15.25 1.93
N SER A 773 -4.56 -16.51 1.59
CA SER A 773 -4.57 -17.02 0.22
C SER A 773 -5.97 -16.98 -0.39
N ARG A 774 -6.04 -16.91 -1.72
CA ARG A 774 -7.29 -16.93 -2.53
C ARG A 774 -8.04 -18.27 -2.50
N ALA A 775 -7.41 -19.35 -2.05
CA ALA A 775 -8.01 -20.67 -2.01
C ALA A 775 -9.30 -20.75 -1.15
N VAL A 776 -9.48 -19.81 -0.23
CA VAL A 776 -10.70 -19.69 0.61
C VAL A 776 -11.96 -19.45 -0.23
N GLU A 777 -11.85 -18.68 -1.33
CA GLU A 777 -13.01 -18.28 -2.14
C GLU A 777 -13.50 -19.39 -3.08
N GLY A 778 -12.63 -20.35 -3.42
CA GLY A 778 -13.00 -21.50 -4.27
C GLY A 778 -13.70 -22.64 -3.53
N ARG A 779 -13.92 -22.54 -2.22
CA ARG A 779 -14.55 -23.59 -1.41
C ARG A 779 -16.01 -23.26 -1.12
N THR A 780 -16.82 -24.30 -0.96
CA THR A 780 -18.24 -24.17 -0.56
C THR A 780 -18.37 -23.56 0.86
N SER A 781 -17.43 -23.85 1.74
CA SER A 781 -17.27 -23.18 3.03
C SER A 781 -16.21 -22.10 2.90
N HIS A 782 -16.58 -20.83 2.98
CA HIS A 782 -15.68 -19.69 2.95
C HIS A 782 -14.98 -19.40 4.29
N VAL A 783 -15.11 -20.30 5.26
CA VAL A 783 -14.43 -20.21 6.57
C VAL A 783 -12.93 -20.43 6.36
N PRO A 784 -12.06 -19.50 6.80
CA PRO A 784 -10.61 -19.61 6.65
C PRO A 784 -10.03 -20.77 7.48
N MET A 785 -8.97 -21.40 6.97
CA MET A 785 -8.23 -22.47 7.64
C MET A 785 -6.71 -22.28 7.52
N LEU A 786 -5.91 -23.02 8.30
CA LEU A 786 -4.44 -22.84 8.36
C LEU A 786 -3.76 -22.98 6.98
N SER A 787 -4.25 -23.86 6.11
CA SER A 787 -3.74 -24.00 4.73
C SER A 787 -3.91 -22.74 3.87
N ASP A 788 -4.72 -21.78 4.28
CA ASP A 788 -4.94 -20.52 3.56
C ASP A 788 -3.84 -19.49 3.81
N LEU A 789 -2.95 -19.76 4.76
CA LEU A 789 -1.67 -19.07 4.94
C LEU A 789 -0.59 -19.57 3.95
N ARG A 790 -0.96 -20.08 2.78
CA ARG A 790 -0.22 -20.97 1.87
C ARG A 790 1.10 -20.44 1.31
N GLU A 791 1.30 -19.14 1.18
CA GLU A 791 2.59 -18.57 0.80
C GLU A 791 3.60 -18.57 1.96
N SER A 792 3.21 -19.14 3.10
CA SER A 792 3.89 -18.99 4.37
C SER A 792 3.68 -20.20 5.29
N GLY A 793 3.92 -21.42 4.82
CA GLY A 793 3.91 -22.62 5.69
C GLY A 793 4.79 -22.47 6.94
N SER A 794 5.80 -21.59 6.85
CA SER A 794 6.61 -21.18 7.98
C SER A 794 5.87 -20.29 9.00
N ILE A 795 4.97 -19.39 8.57
CA ILE A 795 4.17 -18.56 9.50
C ILE A 795 3.32 -19.46 10.41
N GLU A 796 2.68 -20.48 9.83
CA GLU A 796 1.90 -21.46 10.62
C GLU A 796 2.77 -22.15 11.66
N GLN A 797 3.99 -22.56 11.32
CA GLN A 797 4.88 -23.26 12.24
C GLN A 797 5.39 -22.35 13.37
N ASP A 798 5.76 -21.12 13.06
CA ASP A 798 6.37 -20.15 13.98
C ASP A 798 5.35 -19.53 14.95
N ALA A 799 4.08 -19.36 14.51
CA ALA A 799 3.03 -18.77 15.31
C ALA A 799 2.60 -19.64 16.49
N ASP A 800 2.35 -19.04 17.64
CA ASP A 800 1.75 -19.68 18.81
C ASP A 800 0.21 -19.67 18.72
N ILE A 801 -0.35 -18.56 18.24
CA ILE A 801 -1.78 -18.39 17.99
C ILE A 801 -1.99 -17.92 16.56
N VAL A 802 -2.97 -18.51 15.87
CA VAL A 802 -3.44 -18.07 14.57
C VAL A 802 -4.93 -17.78 14.66
N MET A 803 -5.31 -16.55 14.37
CA MET A 803 -6.67 -16.05 14.39
C MET A 803 -7.11 -15.64 12.99
N PHE A 804 -8.29 -16.09 12.57
CA PHE A 804 -8.93 -15.67 11.33
C PHE A 804 -10.16 -14.83 11.61
N ILE A 805 -10.33 -13.76 10.85
CA ILE A 805 -11.55 -12.96 10.88
C ILE A 805 -12.48 -13.45 9.77
N TYR A 806 -13.66 -13.92 10.16
CA TYR A 806 -14.72 -14.35 9.27
C TYR A 806 -16.00 -13.56 9.53
N ARG A 807 -16.72 -13.19 8.48
CA ARG A 807 -18.01 -12.50 8.55
C ARG A 807 -18.96 -13.17 7.57
N ASP A 808 -19.92 -13.92 8.07
CA ASP A 808 -20.88 -14.68 7.27
C ASP A 808 -21.73 -13.79 6.34
N GLU A 809 -22.14 -12.62 6.83
CA GLU A 809 -22.90 -11.62 6.04
C GLU A 809 -22.21 -11.14 4.76
N LEU A 810 -20.91 -11.42 4.60
CA LEU A 810 -20.13 -11.03 3.43
C LEU A 810 -20.29 -12.05 2.29
N TYR A 811 -20.59 -13.29 2.64
CA TYR A 811 -20.70 -14.42 1.72
C TYR A 811 -22.14 -14.88 1.54
N ASN A 812 -22.99 -14.69 2.58
CA ASN A 812 -24.38 -15.06 2.60
C ASN A 812 -25.27 -13.81 2.84
N PRO A 813 -25.92 -13.26 1.80
CA PRO A 813 -26.80 -12.09 1.92
C PRO A 813 -28.01 -12.31 2.85
N GLU A 814 -28.47 -13.56 3.00
CA GLU A 814 -29.59 -13.95 3.86
C GLU A 814 -29.13 -14.39 5.27
N SER A 815 -27.89 -14.08 5.64
CA SER A 815 -27.34 -14.44 6.93
C SER A 815 -28.07 -13.77 8.08
N ASP A 816 -28.43 -14.56 9.10
CA ASP A 816 -28.98 -14.07 10.38
C ASP A 816 -27.93 -13.39 11.26
N LYS A 817 -26.63 -13.49 10.89
CA LYS A 817 -25.48 -12.98 11.63
C LYS A 817 -25.03 -11.58 11.13
N LYS A 818 -25.99 -10.67 10.84
CA LYS A 818 -25.66 -9.30 10.39
C LYS A 818 -24.99 -8.50 11.51
N GLY A 819 -23.86 -7.84 11.18
CA GLY A 819 -23.06 -7.07 12.16
C GLY A 819 -22.29 -7.95 13.15
N ILE A 820 -22.17 -9.27 12.89
CA ILE A 820 -21.36 -10.19 13.66
C ILE A 820 -20.11 -10.55 12.86
N ALA A 821 -18.96 -10.46 13.51
CA ALA A 821 -17.68 -10.98 13.02
C ALA A 821 -17.27 -12.16 13.92
N GLU A 822 -16.90 -13.28 13.33
CA GLU A 822 -16.39 -14.44 14.02
C GLU A 822 -14.86 -14.45 13.97
N ILE A 823 -14.23 -14.53 15.15
CA ILE A 823 -12.78 -14.69 15.27
C ILE A 823 -12.52 -16.19 15.47
N HIS A 824 -12.04 -16.84 14.42
CA HIS A 824 -11.68 -18.26 14.43
C HIS A 824 -10.25 -18.42 14.94
N ILE A 825 -10.07 -18.92 16.15
CA ILE A 825 -8.78 -19.33 16.71
C ILE A 825 -8.47 -20.71 16.14
N ALA A 826 -7.75 -20.76 15.02
CA ALA A 826 -7.49 -21.99 14.28
C ALA A 826 -6.25 -22.75 14.77
N LYS A 827 -5.34 -22.04 15.46
CA LYS A 827 -4.19 -22.62 16.17
C LYS A 827 -4.02 -21.93 17.52
N HIS A 828 -3.80 -22.72 18.56
CA HIS A 828 -3.44 -22.22 19.88
C HIS A 828 -2.52 -23.24 20.55
N ARG A 829 -1.24 -22.93 20.77
CA ARG A 829 -0.26 -23.88 21.34
C ARG A 829 -0.57 -24.23 22.80
N ASN A 830 -1.06 -23.27 23.57
CA ASN A 830 -1.24 -23.37 25.00
C ASN A 830 -2.71 -23.39 25.42
N GLY A 831 -3.66 -23.49 24.47
CA GLY A 831 -5.10 -23.46 24.78
C GLY A 831 -5.96 -24.10 23.69
N PRO A 832 -7.28 -24.04 23.81
CA PRO A 832 -8.21 -24.64 22.87
C PRO A 832 -8.34 -23.81 21.58
N VAL A 833 -8.70 -24.49 20.49
CA VAL A 833 -9.21 -23.83 19.26
C VAL A 833 -10.70 -23.49 19.51
N ALA A 834 -11.13 -22.31 19.08
CA ALA A 834 -12.47 -21.81 19.33
C ALA A 834 -12.93 -20.82 18.26
N VAL A 835 -14.22 -20.52 18.24
CA VAL A 835 -14.82 -19.45 17.44
C VAL A 835 -15.44 -18.45 18.40
N VAL A 836 -14.95 -17.22 18.39
CA VAL A 836 -15.42 -16.13 19.24
C VAL A 836 -16.26 -15.15 18.41
N PRO A 837 -17.60 -15.11 18.58
CA PRO A 837 -18.45 -14.16 17.89
C PRO A 837 -18.34 -12.78 18.55
N MET A 838 -18.16 -11.73 17.75
CA MET A 838 -18.03 -10.34 18.17
C MET A 838 -18.99 -9.44 17.41
N ARG A 839 -19.44 -8.38 18.03
CA ARG A 839 -20.18 -7.32 17.34
C ARG A 839 -19.19 -6.46 16.52
N PHE A 840 -19.48 -6.29 15.25
CA PHE A 840 -18.75 -5.40 14.37
C PHE A 840 -19.60 -4.21 13.97
N GLU A 841 -19.18 -3.01 14.31
CA GLU A 841 -19.82 -1.76 13.95
C GLU A 841 -19.06 -1.10 12.78
N ALA A 842 -19.67 -1.11 11.61
CA ALA A 842 -19.01 -0.68 10.38
C ALA A 842 -18.73 0.84 10.32
N SER A 843 -19.58 1.68 10.96
CA SER A 843 -19.46 3.14 11.00
C SER A 843 -18.22 3.63 11.75
N THR A 844 -17.87 2.96 12.84
CA THR A 844 -16.73 3.26 13.69
C THR A 844 -15.57 2.30 13.48
N THR A 845 -15.75 1.26 12.63
CA THR A 845 -14.81 0.14 12.42
C THR A 845 -14.42 -0.58 13.72
N LYS A 846 -15.32 -0.56 14.71
CA LYS A 846 -15.09 -1.07 16.06
C LYS A 846 -15.57 -2.51 16.21
N PHE A 847 -14.74 -3.34 16.84
CA PHE A 847 -15.12 -4.63 17.35
C PHE A 847 -15.41 -4.54 18.86
N SER A 848 -16.47 -5.18 19.32
CA SER A 848 -16.88 -5.19 20.72
C SER A 848 -17.51 -6.52 21.09
N ASN A 849 -17.61 -6.79 22.40
CA ASN A 849 -18.25 -8.01 22.92
C ASN A 849 -19.72 -8.09 22.49
N LEU A 850 -20.20 -9.31 22.26
CA LEU A 850 -21.60 -9.57 21.95
C LEU A 850 -22.41 -9.59 23.27
N THR A 851 -23.15 -8.53 23.55
CA THR A 851 -24.06 -8.50 24.70
C THR A 851 -25.37 -9.17 24.32
N TYR A 852 -25.61 -10.40 24.79
CA TYR A 852 -26.95 -10.99 24.79
C TYR A 852 -27.75 -10.29 25.92
N ARG A 853 -28.74 -9.45 25.58
CA ARG A 853 -29.79 -9.12 26.52
C ARG A 853 -30.60 -10.39 26.68
N THR A 854 -30.50 -11.08 27.81
CA THR A 854 -31.52 -11.98 28.29
C THR A 854 -32.78 -11.15 28.47
N PRO A 855 -33.93 -11.52 27.87
CA PRO A 855 -35.19 -10.89 28.25
C PRO A 855 -35.40 -11.23 29.74
N GLU A 856 -35.43 -10.23 30.61
CA GLU A 856 -35.91 -10.41 31.97
C GLU A 856 -37.33 -10.97 31.88
N GLY A 857 -37.52 -12.15 32.39
CA GLY A 857 -38.81 -12.86 32.41
C GLY A 857 -39.87 -12.04 33.16
N TYR A 858 -41.09 -12.12 32.64
CA TYR A 858 -42.32 -11.82 33.34
C TYR A 858 -42.51 -12.78 34.53
#